data_de6ab61f7da3a9427bcc104f14d94d0d
#
_entry.id   de6ab61f7da3a9427bcc104f14d94d0d
#
_cell.length_a   1.000
_cell.length_b   1.000
_cell.length_c   1.000
_cell.angle_alpha   90.00
_cell.angle_beta   90.00
_cell.angle_gamma   90.00
#
_symmetry.space_group_name_H-M   'P 1'
#
loop_
_entity.id
_entity.type
_entity.pdbx_description
1 polymer ?
#
loop_
_entity_poly.entity_id
_entity_poly.type
_entity_poly.pdbx_seq_one_letter_code
_entity_poly.pdbx_strand_id
1 'polypeptide(L)'
;MECLYMEKFERRRGVCPSRYVFAAASLLFAALTLRAQNPDGEIRLQVKDPSGAAMQASGKLESLTPGTVRNFETDTLGKFTLGNLPYGRYRLELSKTGFATQSVLIDVKPAKSISRTVTLALESQASKVDVISATPLAGTDLSINQIAGPVQTATAADVAKSGALDLADFMNRRLNGVFINEMQSNPFQPDVNFRGYTASPLLGTPQGISVYLDGMRQNQPFGDVVSWDLIPKIAISDVELVPGSDPLFGLNTLGGAISIQTKNGVTNPGLDGTLTYGSSGRKAVQAEWGGGKATGFNWFLAANAFHESGWRLDSPSDVRQGFARLGWRTPKTDLALTMSYAYNTLMGNGLQDYRLLQNNYSSVYSIPDSTANRAPAFNFIARHAFTNALTFSGNAWFRNIRTEGIDANFNTDVLGGPIYQPTPQEQMVLTAAGYTGFPTSGADITNTPFPKWPCIAEALTPNGNTDGTCNGVNIFSKEVQNEYGFSGQITWNTASKIGRNQFAVGTTFDRGSVDFTQNTGYGFVNPNYSITTVPAWQDGASVNLHGRTPNWSLYFTDTLTLFKTVNLTVSGRYNHFRIDNFDRLDPIPGPGSLDGNYLYERFNPAVGLTWSPIPSLNAYARYSQGSRAPTSIELGCADPNNPCALPNALDADPPLQQVVTATWEAGLRGKPEISFLPNLNWNVGAFRADNRNDILFVSSVVLGTGYFQNFAKTRREGVDADVNGRFGRVTWGLDWTLLSATYQSTETVDGSANNTSDSALSGYPGLSGNIYIHPGNRIPLIPKQTGKAYLDYQATSKLAFDLNEVAVSSSYARGNENNAYKADGVYYLGPGVSPGYAITHFRAHYDLTKRLQLALQIDNLFNCKYYTAAQLANTALTSQGAFQSNPFPAYESGPFAGSAPVPSATFFSPGAPRRAWVELKVRF
;
A
#
# COMPACT_ATOMS: atom_id res chain seq x y z
N MET A 1 -7.93 -43.35 48.12
CA MET A 1 -8.68 -44.55 47.82
C MET A 1 -8.64 -44.70 46.31
N GLU A 2 -7.59 -45.38 45.81
CA GLU A 2 -7.65 -46.80 45.43
C GLU A 2 -8.54 -47.00 44.21
N CYS A 3 -8.21 -47.64 43.13
CA CYS A 3 -7.24 -48.68 42.75
C CYS A 3 -7.21 -48.76 41.23
N LEU A 4 -6.07 -48.81 40.59
CA LEU A 4 -5.48 -49.95 39.90
C LEU A 4 -6.44 -50.95 39.18
N TYR A 5 -6.23 -51.03 37.84
CA TYR A 5 -6.10 -52.37 37.23
C TYR A 5 -5.22 -52.26 35.95
N MET A 6 -4.14 -53.02 35.99
CA MET A 6 -3.31 -53.39 34.84
C MET A 6 -3.92 -54.64 34.20
N GLU A 7 -3.85 -54.73 32.87
CA GLU A 7 -3.63 -56.07 32.28
C GLU A 7 -2.95 -55.96 30.89
N LYS A 8 -2.02 -56.86 30.71
CA LYS A 8 -1.09 -57.14 29.63
C LYS A 8 -1.80 -57.66 28.37
N PHE A 9 -1.14 -57.44 27.23
CA PHE A 9 -0.78 -58.41 26.16
C PHE A 9 -0.51 -57.59 24.89
N GLU A 10 0.41 -57.78 24.02
CA GLU A 10 1.31 -58.81 23.53
C GLU A 10 2.28 -58.17 22.48
N ARG A 11 3.46 -58.68 22.42
CA ARG A 11 4.48 -58.36 21.44
C ARG A 11 4.04 -58.71 20.03
N ARG A 12 4.03 -57.77 19.10
CA ARG A 12 4.36 -58.05 17.70
C ARG A 12 5.48 -57.15 17.24
N ARG A 13 6.53 -57.79 16.75
CA ARG A 13 7.71 -57.19 16.12
C ARG A 13 7.27 -56.46 14.84
N GLY A 14 7.38 -55.14 14.81
CA GLY A 14 7.30 -54.30 13.62
C GLY A 14 8.70 -53.84 13.27
N VAL A 15 9.12 -54.17 12.08
CA VAL A 15 10.42 -53.83 11.49
C VAL A 15 10.60 -52.32 11.38
N CYS A 16 11.67 -51.78 11.92
CA CYS A 16 12.04 -50.36 11.89
C CYS A 16 12.47 -49.94 10.47
N PRO A 17 11.87 -48.90 9.87
CA PRO A 17 12.19 -48.48 8.51
C PRO A 17 13.46 -47.57 8.42
N SER A 18 14.30 -47.57 9.44
CA SER A 18 15.49 -46.71 9.50
C SER A 18 16.67 -47.14 8.57
N ARG A 19 16.62 -48.32 7.99
CA ARG A 19 17.70 -48.80 7.11
C ARG A 19 17.65 -48.31 5.66
N TYR A 20 16.48 -47.89 5.20
CA TYR A 20 16.33 -47.39 3.80
C TYR A 20 16.60 -45.90 3.68
N VAL A 21 16.44 -45.13 4.74
CA VAL A 21 16.76 -43.69 4.74
C VAL A 21 18.26 -43.44 4.73
N PHE A 22 19.06 -44.30 5.40
CA PHE A 22 20.53 -44.20 5.37
C PHE A 22 21.14 -44.66 4.04
N ALA A 23 20.53 -45.62 3.34
CA ALA A 23 20.99 -46.04 2.01
C ALA A 23 20.70 -45.00 0.93
N ALA A 24 19.58 -44.30 1.01
CA ALA A 24 19.25 -43.21 0.10
C ALA A 24 20.13 -41.97 0.34
N ALA A 25 20.43 -41.64 1.59
CA ALA A 25 21.34 -40.54 1.94
C ALA A 25 22.81 -40.84 1.53
N SER A 26 23.25 -42.11 1.63
CA SER A 26 24.60 -42.51 1.20
C SER A 26 24.77 -42.54 -0.32
N LEU A 27 23.73 -42.84 -1.07
CA LEU A 27 23.72 -42.74 -2.56
C LEU A 27 23.67 -41.28 -3.06
N LEU A 28 23.00 -40.37 -2.32
CA LEU A 28 23.04 -38.93 -2.61
C LEU A 28 24.43 -38.30 -2.32
N PHE A 29 25.12 -38.79 -1.29
CA PHE A 29 26.47 -38.31 -0.95
C PHE A 29 27.58 -38.83 -1.88
N ALA A 30 27.41 -40.03 -2.44
CA ALA A 30 28.36 -40.60 -3.40
C ALA A 30 28.27 -39.96 -4.80
N ALA A 31 27.16 -39.27 -5.13
CA ALA A 31 27.02 -38.57 -6.41
C ALA A 31 27.67 -37.15 -6.40
N LEU A 32 28.17 -36.69 -5.25
CA LEU A 32 28.72 -35.33 -5.08
C LEU A 32 30.25 -35.22 -5.29
N THR A 33 30.93 -36.30 -5.70
CA THR A 33 32.40 -36.29 -5.91
C THR A 33 32.83 -36.29 -7.38
N LEU A 34 31.97 -36.06 -8.34
CA LEU A 34 32.37 -35.75 -9.70
C LEU A 34 32.86 -34.31 -9.77
N ARG A 35 34.17 -34.12 -9.68
CA ARG A 35 34.83 -32.87 -10.05
C ARG A 35 34.59 -32.65 -11.53
N ALA A 36 33.54 -31.94 -11.90
CA ALA A 36 33.41 -31.37 -13.23
C ALA A 36 34.55 -30.37 -13.40
N GLN A 37 35.42 -30.56 -14.38
CA GLN A 37 36.30 -29.51 -14.88
C GLN A 37 35.41 -28.35 -15.29
N ASN A 38 35.58 -27.20 -14.64
CA ASN A 38 34.87 -25.96 -15.01
C ASN A 38 35.51 -25.45 -16.30
N PRO A 39 34.84 -25.59 -17.44
CA PRO A 39 35.27 -24.93 -18.65
C PRO A 39 34.98 -23.43 -18.47
N ASP A 40 35.94 -22.57 -18.70
CA ASP A 40 35.88 -21.14 -18.47
C ASP A 40 35.30 -20.40 -19.68
N GLY A 41 34.36 -19.50 -19.42
CA GLY A 41 33.81 -18.58 -20.41
C GLY A 41 34.53 -17.24 -20.42
N GLU A 42 34.32 -16.46 -21.48
CA GLU A 42 34.91 -15.14 -21.67
C GLU A 42 33.89 -14.11 -22.11
N ILE A 43 33.90 -12.92 -21.48
CA ILE A 43 33.14 -11.75 -21.91
C ILE A 43 34.11 -10.68 -22.38
N ARG A 44 33.99 -10.23 -23.63
CA ARG A 44 34.67 -9.06 -24.19
C ARG A 44 33.72 -7.87 -24.17
N LEU A 45 34.02 -6.89 -23.34
CA LEU A 45 33.21 -5.71 -23.13
C LEU A 45 33.77 -4.53 -23.90
N GLN A 46 32.88 -3.69 -24.44
CA GLN A 46 33.21 -2.36 -24.91
C GLN A 46 32.20 -1.36 -24.37
N VAL A 47 32.66 -0.34 -23.69
CA VAL A 47 31.83 0.73 -23.12
C VAL A 47 31.97 1.99 -23.98
N LYS A 48 30.81 2.60 -24.30
CA LYS A 48 30.71 3.83 -25.09
C LYS A 48 29.86 4.86 -24.36
N ASP A 49 30.05 6.12 -24.68
CA ASP A 49 29.17 7.22 -24.31
C ASP A 49 27.99 7.34 -25.30
N PRO A 50 26.99 8.21 -25.04
CA PRO A 50 25.85 8.41 -25.93
C PRO A 50 26.21 8.94 -27.32
N SER A 51 27.42 9.53 -27.51
CA SER A 51 27.92 9.96 -28.82
C SER A 51 28.56 8.84 -29.61
N GLY A 52 28.72 7.66 -29.01
CA GLY A 52 29.41 6.50 -29.59
C GLY A 52 30.92 6.49 -29.34
N ALA A 53 31.46 7.48 -28.62
CA ALA A 53 32.88 7.51 -28.26
C ALA A 53 33.19 6.48 -27.17
N ALA A 54 34.33 5.82 -27.28
CA ALA A 54 34.79 4.86 -26.28
C ALA A 54 35.11 5.56 -24.96
N MET A 55 34.78 4.95 -23.81
CA MET A 55 35.00 5.59 -22.52
C MET A 55 35.40 4.57 -21.44
N GLN A 56 36.30 4.99 -20.56
CA GLN A 56 36.65 4.27 -19.35
C GLN A 56 35.49 4.31 -18.34
N ALA A 57 35.15 3.14 -17.79
CA ALA A 57 34.06 2.98 -16.83
C ALA A 57 34.42 1.90 -15.79
N SER A 58 33.92 2.07 -14.58
CA SER A 58 33.98 1.03 -13.55
C SER A 58 32.88 0.02 -13.80
N GLY A 59 33.18 -1.27 -13.63
CA GLY A 59 32.23 -2.34 -13.83
C GLY A 59 32.18 -3.34 -12.68
N LYS A 60 31.01 -3.89 -12.45
CA LYS A 60 30.77 -5.01 -11.54
C LYS A 60 30.08 -6.12 -12.31
N LEU A 61 30.68 -7.30 -12.36
CA LEU A 61 30.05 -8.52 -12.88
C LEU A 61 29.67 -9.40 -11.71
N GLU A 62 28.39 -9.72 -11.59
CA GLU A 62 27.84 -10.55 -10.53
C GLU A 62 27.09 -11.75 -11.10
N SER A 63 27.42 -12.96 -10.66
CA SER A 63 26.68 -14.15 -11.05
C SER A 63 25.30 -14.14 -10.39
N LEU A 64 24.24 -14.45 -11.13
CA LEU A 64 22.89 -14.63 -10.58
C LEU A 64 22.76 -15.92 -9.76
N THR A 65 23.65 -16.87 -9.96
CA THR A 65 23.91 -17.92 -8.99
C THR A 65 25.08 -17.46 -8.10
N PRO A 66 24.98 -17.51 -6.74
CA PRO A 66 26.08 -17.10 -5.88
C PRO A 66 27.40 -17.77 -6.30
N GLY A 67 28.42 -16.99 -6.55
CA GLY A 67 29.67 -17.56 -7.02
C GLY A 67 30.71 -16.55 -7.48
N THR A 68 30.36 -15.64 -8.32
CA THR A 68 31.34 -14.73 -8.90
C THR A 68 30.86 -13.30 -8.81
N VAL A 69 31.59 -12.48 -8.05
CA VAL A 69 31.53 -11.02 -8.10
C VAL A 69 32.92 -10.53 -8.51
N ARG A 70 33.02 -9.82 -9.62
CA ARG A 70 34.28 -9.21 -10.09
C ARG A 70 34.05 -7.75 -10.34
N ASN A 71 34.79 -6.91 -9.65
CA ASN A 71 34.91 -5.49 -9.96
C ASN A 71 36.06 -5.30 -10.92
N PHE A 72 35.88 -4.43 -11.88
CA PHE A 72 36.89 -4.14 -12.92
C PHE A 72 36.74 -2.70 -13.41
N GLU A 73 37.74 -2.24 -14.15
CA GLU A 73 37.72 -0.96 -14.82
C GLU A 73 38.09 -1.16 -16.29
N THR A 74 37.35 -0.58 -17.22
CA THR A 74 37.71 -0.66 -18.65
C THR A 74 38.91 0.26 -18.95
N ASP A 75 39.64 -0.03 -20.00
CA ASP A 75 40.73 0.83 -20.48
C ASP A 75 40.20 2.15 -21.07
N THR A 76 41.09 3.03 -21.50
CA THR A 76 40.75 4.32 -22.13
C THR A 76 39.99 4.18 -23.44
N LEU A 77 40.04 3.00 -24.08
CA LEU A 77 39.27 2.64 -25.28
C LEU A 77 37.95 1.95 -24.92
N GLY A 78 37.55 1.97 -23.65
CA GLY A 78 36.33 1.36 -23.15
C GLY A 78 36.33 -0.16 -23.15
N LYS A 79 37.47 -0.83 -23.34
CA LYS A 79 37.56 -2.29 -23.47
C LYS A 79 37.97 -2.96 -22.18
N PHE A 80 37.39 -4.11 -21.93
CA PHE A 80 37.80 -5.04 -20.86
C PHE A 80 37.42 -6.48 -21.21
N THR A 81 38.30 -7.43 -20.87
CA THR A 81 38.04 -8.87 -21.09
C THR A 81 37.95 -9.58 -19.76
N LEU A 82 36.79 -10.15 -19.48
CA LEU A 82 36.49 -10.96 -18.32
C LEU A 82 36.62 -12.46 -18.71
N GLY A 83 37.79 -13.04 -18.47
CA GLY A 83 38.06 -14.47 -18.67
C GLY A 83 37.84 -15.31 -17.41
N ASN A 84 37.91 -16.62 -17.55
CA ASN A 84 37.80 -17.60 -16.45
C ASN A 84 36.48 -17.42 -15.69
N LEU A 85 35.37 -17.30 -16.42
CA LEU A 85 34.02 -17.17 -15.88
C LEU A 85 33.31 -18.53 -15.92
N PRO A 86 32.86 -19.05 -14.78
CA PRO A 86 31.94 -20.19 -14.77
C PRO A 86 30.74 -19.96 -15.70
N TYR A 87 30.26 -21.01 -16.34
CA TYR A 87 29.08 -20.88 -17.19
C TYR A 87 27.86 -20.54 -16.33
N GLY A 88 27.05 -19.60 -16.79
CA GLY A 88 25.90 -19.12 -16.03
C GLY A 88 25.40 -17.77 -16.52
N ARG A 89 24.38 -17.25 -15.82
CA ARG A 89 23.82 -15.93 -16.04
C ARG A 89 24.48 -14.94 -15.09
N TYR A 90 24.89 -13.80 -15.63
CA TYR A 90 25.57 -12.73 -14.91
C TYR A 90 24.81 -11.43 -15.07
N ARG A 91 24.78 -10.63 -14.01
CA ARG A 91 24.43 -9.22 -14.04
C ARG A 91 25.73 -8.43 -14.18
N LEU A 92 25.85 -7.69 -15.26
CA LEU A 92 26.92 -6.73 -15.49
C LEU A 92 26.38 -5.34 -15.17
N GLU A 93 26.97 -4.68 -14.17
CA GLU A 93 26.70 -3.28 -13.83
C GLU A 93 27.89 -2.43 -14.26
N LEU A 94 27.63 -1.33 -14.94
CA LEU A 94 28.65 -0.39 -15.41
C LEU A 94 28.30 1.01 -14.91
N SER A 95 29.28 1.70 -14.32
CA SER A 95 29.13 3.04 -13.75
C SER A 95 30.31 3.92 -14.10
N LYS A 96 30.04 5.21 -14.23
CA LYS A 96 31.06 6.28 -14.37
C LYS A 96 30.49 7.58 -13.82
N THR A 97 31.30 8.37 -13.12
CA THR A 97 30.89 9.70 -12.64
C THR A 97 30.34 10.56 -13.79
N GLY A 98 29.12 11.05 -13.64
CA GLY A 98 28.37 11.80 -14.66
C GLY A 98 27.57 10.94 -15.64
N PHE A 99 27.52 9.61 -15.42
CA PHE A 99 26.74 8.66 -16.21
C PHE A 99 25.88 7.77 -15.30
N ALA A 100 24.69 7.45 -15.78
CA ALA A 100 23.80 6.54 -15.09
C ALA A 100 24.39 5.12 -15.07
N THR A 101 24.32 4.44 -13.94
CA THR A 101 24.69 3.03 -13.82
C THR A 101 23.78 2.19 -14.70
N GLN A 102 24.37 1.39 -15.61
CA GLN A 102 23.63 0.43 -16.43
C GLN A 102 23.81 -0.99 -15.94
N SER A 103 22.70 -1.73 -15.86
CA SER A 103 22.69 -3.15 -15.52
C SER A 103 22.21 -3.97 -16.71
N VAL A 104 23.01 -5.01 -17.10
CA VAL A 104 22.74 -5.86 -18.26
C VAL A 104 22.92 -7.32 -17.86
N LEU A 105 21.99 -8.21 -18.30
CA LEU A 105 22.14 -9.64 -18.14
C LEU A 105 22.99 -10.24 -19.27
N ILE A 106 23.99 -11.05 -18.91
CA ILE A 106 24.86 -11.77 -19.81
C ILE A 106 24.87 -13.25 -19.47
N ASP A 107 24.67 -14.07 -20.48
CA ASP A 107 24.70 -15.54 -20.35
C ASP A 107 26.02 -16.10 -20.89
N VAL A 108 26.88 -16.48 -20.00
CA VAL A 108 28.16 -17.12 -20.35
C VAL A 108 27.96 -18.60 -20.70
N LYS A 109 28.31 -18.98 -21.92
CA LYS A 109 28.11 -20.33 -22.51
C LYS A 109 29.44 -21.04 -22.78
N PRO A 110 29.39 -22.38 -22.88
CA PRO A 110 30.56 -23.18 -23.29
C PRO A 110 31.14 -22.75 -24.65
N ALA A 111 32.45 -22.69 -24.70
CA ALA A 111 33.27 -22.57 -25.93
C ALA A 111 33.01 -21.34 -26.84
N LYS A 112 32.41 -20.27 -26.30
CA LYS A 112 32.16 -19.04 -27.07
C LYS A 112 32.45 -17.78 -26.26
N SER A 113 33.41 -16.96 -26.73
CA SER A 113 33.57 -15.60 -26.20
C SER A 113 32.37 -14.75 -26.60
N ILE A 114 31.86 -13.96 -25.62
CA ILE A 114 30.70 -13.07 -25.79
C ILE A 114 31.22 -11.65 -25.91
N SER A 115 31.04 -11.04 -27.08
CA SER A 115 31.31 -9.60 -27.24
C SER A 115 30.05 -8.81 -26.88
N ARG A 116 30.19 -7.81 -26.01
CA ARG A 116 29.10 -6.93 -25.60
C ARG A 116 29.53 -5.46 -25.65
N THR A 117 28.81 -4.66 -26.40
CA THR A 117 28.93 -3.19 -26.36
C THR A 117 27.84 -2.65 -25.45
N VAL A 118 28.18 -1.79 -24.50
CA VAL A 118 27.25 -1.10 -23.61
C VAL A 118 27.48 0.41 -23.74
N THR A 119 26.42 1.14 -24.04
CA THR A 119 26.45 2.60 -24.11
C THR A 119 25.91 3.13 -22.78
N LEU A 120 26.76 3.83 -21.99
CA LEU A 120 26.35 4.47 -20.74
C LEU A 120 25.59 5.75 -21.08
N ALA A 121 24.46 5.92 -20.43
CA ALA A 121 23.70 7.16 -20.44
C ALA A 121 24.28 8.17 -19.43
N LEU A 122 24.10 9.47 -19.63
CA LEU A 122 24.52 10.48 -18.64
C LEU A 122 23.68 10.36 -17.35
N GLU A 123 24.25 10.70 -16.20
CA GLU A 123 23.71 10.51 -14.84
C GLU A 123 22.32 11.13 -14.60
N SER A 124 21.90 12.06 -15.45
CA SER A 124 20.55 12.63 -15.44
C SER A 124 19.46 11.71 -16.02
N GLN A 125 19.79 10.51 -16.44
CA GLN A 125 18.82 9.52 -16.88
C GLN A 125 18.40 8.63 -15.72
N ALA A 126 17.08 8.52 -15.51
CA ALA A 126 16.52 7.48 -14.66
C ALA A 126 17.08 6.12 -15.10
N SER A 127 17.80 5.46 -14.22
CA SER A 127 18.36 4.14 -14.49
C SER A 127 17.21 3.14 -14.45
N LYS A 128 16.58 2.86 -15.60
CA LYS A 128 15.52 1.87 -15.67
C LYS A 128 16.13 0.50 -15.40
N VAL A 129 15.66 -0.17 -14.35
CA VAL A 129 16.06 -1.53 -14.04
C VAL A 129 15.50 -2.46 -15.13
N ASP A 130 16.37 -3.07 -15.94
CA ASP A 130 15.94 -3.98 -17.01
C ASP A 130 15.79 -5.44 -16.53
N VAL A 131 15.95 -5.68 -15.24
CA VAL A 131 15.93 -7.00 -14.59
C VAL A 131 14.96 -6.97 -13.42
N ILE A 132 13.99 -7.86 -13.43
CA ILE A 132 12.84 -7.90 -12.52
C ILE A 132 12.76 -9.27 -11.87
N SER A 133 12.49 -9.30 -10.57
CA SER A 133 12.22 -10.57 -9.87
C SER A 133 10.83 -11.08 -10.20
N ALA A 134 10.73 -12.30 -10.73
CA ALA A 134 9.42 -12.91 -11.03
C ALA A 134 8.66 -13.36 -9.77
N THR A 135 9.31 -13.41 -8.60
CA THR A 135 8.72 -13.78 -7.30
C THR A 135 9.21 -12.81 -6.24
N PRO A 136 8.57 -12.73 -5.06
CA PRO A 136 9.03 -11.89 -3.95
C PRO A 136 10.46 -12.23 -3.47
N LEU A 137 10.92 -13.46 -3.70
CA LEU A 137 12.26 -13.91 -3.35
C LEU A 137 13.24 -13.68 -4.51
N ALA A 138 14.46 -13.28 -4.20
CA ALA A 138 15.52 -13.11 -5.19
C ALA A 138 15.89 -14.43 -5.88
N GLY A 139 16.40 -14.35 -7.13
CA GLY A 139 16.92 -15.51 -7.89
C GLY A 139 16.05 -16.00 -9.03
N THR A 140 14.86 -15.42 -9.21
CA THR A 140 14.01 -15.59 -10.40
C THR A 140 14.10 -14.41 -11.35
N ASP A 141 15.24 -13.74 -11.38
CA ASP A 141 15.45 -12.53 -12.17
C ASP A 141 15.26 -12.82 -13.68
N LEU A 142 14.35 -12.08 -14.29
CA LEU A 142 14.05 -12.09 -15.72
C LEU A 142 14.32 -10.71 -16.32
N SER A 143 14.69 -10.66 -17.60
CA SER A 143 14.68 -9.38 -18.29
C SER A 143 13.23 -8.91 -18.49
N ILE A 144 13.02 -7.59 -18.55
CA ILE A 144 11.69 -7.03 -18.76
C ILE A 144 10.99 -7.62 -20.00
N ASN A 145 11.75 -7.97 -21.06
CA ASN A 145 11.22 -8.58 -22.28
C ASN A 145 10.77 -10.04 -22.12
N GLN A 146 11.09 -10.68 -21.00
CA GLN A 146 10.62 -12.03 -20.68
C GLN A 146 9.36 -12.02 -19.81
N ILE A 147 8.94 -10.86 -19.30
CA ILE A 147 7.78 -10.73 -18.42
C ILE A 147 6.57 -10.30 -19.26
N ALA A 148 5.49 -11.07 -19.16
CA ALA A 148 4.25 -10.79 -19.89
C ALA A 148 3.37 -9.80 -19.09
N GLY A 149 3.78 -8.54 -19.05
CA GLY A 149 3.04 -7.48 -18.36
C GLY A 149 3.83 -6.16 -18.34
N PRO A 150 3.16 -5.01 -18.11
CA PRO A 150 3.78 -3.69 -18.11
C PRO A 150 4.38 -3.35 -16.72
N VAL A 151 5.36 -4.15 -16.26
CA VAL A 151 6.03 -3.92 -14.98
C VAL A 151 6.74 -2.57 -14.97
N GLN A 152 6.55 -1.84 -13.89
CA GLN A 152 7.20 -0.55 -13.67
C GLN A 152 8.28 -0.70 -12.60
N THR A 153 9.41 -0.04 -12.81
CA THR A 153 10.56 -0.10 -11.90
C THR A 153 11.07 1.30 -11.60
N ALA A 154 11.54 1.51 -10.38
CA ALA A 154 12.18 2.73 -9.97
C ALA A 154 13.36 2.44 -9.04
N THR A 155 14.42 3.25 -9.14
CA THR A 155 15.60 3.15 -8.31
C THR A 155 15.55 4.14 -7.14
N ALA A 156 16.46 3.98 -6.15
CA ALA A 156 16.66 4.97 -5.09
C ALA A 156 16.90 6.40 -5.64
N ALA A 157 17.56 6.51 -6.79
CA ALA A 157 17.81 7.81 -7.44
C ALA A 157 16.51 8.44 -7.96
N ASP A 158 15.61 7.65 -8.54
CA ASP A 158 14.31 8.12 -9.02
C ASP A 158 13.44 8.57 -7.84
N VAL A 159 13.42 7.79 -6.75
CA VAL A 159 12.72 8.16 -5.50
C VAL A 159 13.26 9.47 -4.94
N ALA A 160 14.59 9.64 -4.88
CA ALA A 160 15.22 10.84 -4.35
C ALA A 160 14.96 12.08 -5.23
N LYS A 161 15.01 11.94 -6.57
CA LYS A 161 14.76 13.04 -7.53
C LYS A 161 13.34 13.55 -7.49
N SER A 162 12.36 12.68 -7.25
CA SER A 162 10.94 13.06 -7.22
C SER A 162 10.61 14.10 -6.14
N GLY A 163 11.46 14.25 -5.11
CA GLY A 163 11.18 15.11 -3.96
C GLY A 163 10.01 14.63 -3.10
N ALA A 164 9.54 13.40 -3.30
CA ALA A 164 8.41 12.84 -2.59
C ALA A 164 8.66 12.69 -1.08
N LEU A 165 7.61 12.86 -0.28
CA LEU A 165 7.68 12.75 1.18
C LEU A 165 8.00 11.32 1.61
N ASP A 166 7.25 10.37 1.10
CA ASP A 166 7.36 8.93 1.37
C ASP A 166 7.28 8.10 0.08
N LEU A 167 7.11 6.77 0.21
CA LEU A 167 6.98 5.88 -0.93
C LEU A 167 5.65 6.05 -1.66
N ALA A 168 4.56 6.25 -0.94
CA ALA A 168 3.23 6.42 -1.54
C ALA A 168 3.16 7.69 -2.40
N ASP A 169 3.69 8.80 -1.89
CA ASP A 169 3.81 10.06 -2.63
C ASP A 169 4.70 9.91 -3.88
N PHE A 170 5.81 9.15 -3.77
CA PHE A 170 6.65 8.82 -4.93
C PHE A 170 5.86 8.07 -6.02
N MET A 171 5.14 7.03 -5.63
CA MET A 171 4.35 6.24 -6.58
C MET A 171 3.24 7.09 -7.23
N ASN A 172 2.60 7.94 -6.46
CA ASN A 172 1.61 8.88 -6.97
C ASN A 172 2.19 9.86 -8.01
N ARG A 173 3.45 10.31 -7.84
CA ARG A 173 4.08 11.28 -8.77
C ARG A 173 4.67 10.64 -10.02
N ARG A 174 5.14 9.38 -9.96
CA ARG A 174 6.05 8.80 -10.97
C ARG A 174 5.63 7.45 -11.54
N LEU A 175 4.69 6.70 -10.93
CA LEU A 175 4.28 5.40 -11.46
C LEU A 175 2.94 5.51 -12.19
N ASN A 176 2.89 5.01 -13.43
CA ASN A 176 1.69 5.06 -14.26
C ASN A 176 0.52 4.32 -13.60
N GLY A 177 -0.68 4.88 -13.67
CA GLY A 177 -1.92 4.30 -13.15
C GLY A 177 -2.05 4.32 -11.61
N VAL A 178 -1.02 4.75 -10.88
CA VAL A 178 -1.10 4.91 -9.42
C VAL A 178 -1.68 6.28 -9.09
N PHE A 179 -2.62 6.36 -8.17
CA PHE A 179 -3.11 7.61 -7.58
C PHE A 179 -3.40 7.39 -6.09
N ILE A 180 -3.51 8.47 -5.33
CA ILE A 180 -3.80 8.40 -3.89
C ILE A 180 -5.15 9.05 -3.56
N ASN A 181 -5.86 8.45 -2.59
CA ASN A 181 -6.95 9.06 -1.85
C ASN A 181 -6.46 9.29 -0.42
N GLU A 182 -6.74 10.46 0.16
CA GLU A 182 -6.30 10.79 1.51
C GLU A 182 -7.51 10.82 2.46
N MET A 183 -8.22 9.67 2.63
CA MET A 183 -9.43 9.61 3.47
C MET A 183 -9.18 10.10 4.89
N GLN A 184 -8.01 9.80 5.47
CA GLN A 184 -7.61 10.31 6.79
C GLN A 184 -7.01 11.72 6.76
N SER A 185 -6.72 12.27 5.58
CA SER A 185 -6.06 13.56 5.43
C SER A 185 -4.70 13.69 6.15
N ASN A 186 -3.99 12.59 6.38
CA ASN A 186 -2.61 12.55 6.84
C ASN A 186 -1.69 12.09 5.71
N PRO A 187 -0.58 12.81 5.42
CA PRO A 187 0.28 12.50 4.28
C PRO A 187 1.03 11.15 4.37
N PHE A 188 1.09 10.52 5.55
CA PHE A 188 1.68 9.19 5.75
C PHE A 188 0.64 8.06 5.79
N GLN A 189 -0.65 8.39 5.64
CA GLN A 189 -1.76 7.43 5.67
C GLN A 189 -2.62 7.48 4.39
N PRO A 190 -2.06 7.63 3.17
CA PRO A 190 -2.86 7.62 1.97
C PRO A 190 -3.28 6.21 1.56
N ASP A 191 -4.42 6.11 0.91
CA ASP A 191 -4.81 4.95 0.13
C ASP A 191 -4.06 4.98 -1.19
N VAL A 192 -3.17 4.04 -1.43
CA VAL A 192 -2.49 3.88 -2.72
C VAL A 192 -3.37 3.02 -3.62
N ASN A 193 -3.82 3.60 -4.71
CA ASN A 193 -4.70 2.94 -5.67
C ASN A 193 -3.96 2.64 -6.97
N PHE A 194 -4.17 1.44 -7.51
CA PHE A 194 -3.68 1.03 -8.82
C PHE A 194 -4.72 0.17 -9.54
N ARG A 195 -5.12 0.59 -10.73
CA ARG A 195 -6.14 -0.11 -11.54
C ARG A 195 -7.47 -0.38 -10.81
N GLY A 196 -7.84 0.49 -9.85
CA GLY A 196 -9.05 0.36 -9.06
C GLY A 196 -8.98 -0.67 -7.92
N TYR A 197 -7.79 -1.08 -7.53
CA TYR A 197 -7.50 -1.83 -6.32
C TYR A 197 -6.64 -0.98 -5.39
N THR A 198 -6.69 -1.26 -4.10
CA THR A 198 -6.10 -0.39 -3.07
C THR A 198 -5.12 -1.15 -2.19
N ALA A 199 -4.07 -0.45 -1.72
CA ALA A 199 -3.29 -0.77 -0.55
C ALA A 199 -3.39 0.43 0.41
N SER A 200 -4.07 0.25 1.53
CA SER A 200 -4.44 1.30 2.47
C SER A 200 -3.99 0.96 3.88
N PRO A 201 -3.64 1.95 4.72
CA PRO A 201 -3.45 1.75 6.15
C PRO A 201 -4.78 1.67 6.94
N LEU A 202 -5.93 1.93 6.28
CA LEU A 202 -7.23 2.03 6.92
C LEU A 202 -7.98 0.71 6.89
N LEU A 203 -8.50 0.30 8.03
CA LEU A 203 -9.29 -0.93 8.18
C LEU A 203 -10.59 -0.92 7.35
N GLY A 204 -11.19 0.24 7.13
CA GLY A 204 -12.41 0.44 6.33
C GLY A 204 -12.21 0.50 4.82
N THR A 205 -11.04 0.12 4.29
CA THR A 205 -10.76 0.16 2.85
C THR A 205 -10.45 -1.24 2.33
N PRO A 206 -11.22 -1.75 1.34
CA PRO A 206 -10.98 -3.07 0.74
C PRO A 206 -9.59 -3.14 0.10
N GLN A 207 -8.78 -4.09 0.53
CA GLN A 207 -7.40 -4.27 0.04
C GLN A 207 -7.38 -5.09 -1.26
N GLY A 208 -6.41 -4.86 -2.15
CA GLY A 208 -6.30 -5.58 -3.43
C GLY A 208 -4.90 -5.56 -4.04
N ILE A 209 -3.91 -5.07 -3.29
CA ILE A 209 -2.51 -4.98 -3.71
C ILE A 209 -1.62 -5.60 -2.62
N SER A 210 -0.75 -6.52 -3.00
CA SER A 210 0.26 -7.09 -2.11
C SER A 210 1.52 -6.23 -2.09
N VAL A 211 2.09 -6.00 -0.91
CA VAL A 211 3.32 -5.21 -0.73
C VAL A 211 4.37 -6.06 -0.02
N TYR A 212 5.60 -6.05 -0.54
CA TYR A 212 6.73 -6.80 -0.02
C TYR A 212 7.94 -5.89 0.20
N LEU A 213 8.65 -6.10 1.32
CA LEU A 213 9.94 -5.48 1.63
C LEU A 213 10.98 -6.60 1.82
N ASP A 214 11.96 -6.69 0.93
CA ASP A 214 12.96 -7.77 0.93
C ASP A 214 12.33 -9.18 1.04
N GLY A 215 11.22 -9.43 0.35
CA GLY A 215 10.49 -10.70 0.36
C GLY A 215 9.56 -10.92 1.57
N MET A 216 9.57 -10.06 2.58
CA MET A 216 8.62 -10.07 3.70
C MET A 216 7.36 -9.29 3.32
N ARG A 217 6.20 -9.92 3.44
CA ARG A 217 4.90 -9.28 3.17
C ARG A 217 4.63 -8.15 4.17
N GLN A 218 4.16 -7.00 3.68
CA GLN A 218 3.87 -5.82 4.50
C GLN A 218 2.38 -5.69 4.86
N ASN A 219 1.49 -6.34 4.12
CA ASN A 219 0.08 -6.40 4.48
C ASN A 219 -0.09 -7.07 5.85
N GLN A 220 -0.88 -6.47 6.73
CA GLN A 220 -0.98 -6.85 8.15
C GLN A 220 -2.07 -7.91 8.38
N PRO A 221 -1.92 -8.81 9.37
CA PRO A 221 -2.83 -9.94 9.57
C PRO A 221 -4.30 -9.57 9.84
N PHE A 222 -4.58 -8.45 10.51
CA PHE A 222 -5.92 -8.12 10.97
C PHE A 222 -6.84 -7.66 9.83
N GLY A 223 -6.42 -6.65 9.08
CA GLY A 223 -7.22 -6.04 8.01
C GLY A 223 -6.57 -6.11 6.64
N ASP A 224 -5.48 -6.86 6.49
CA ASP A 224 -4.63 -6.89 5.29
C ASP A 224 -4.10 -5.50 4.86
N VAL A 225 -4.13 -4.53 5.78
CA VAL A 225 -3.74 -3.14 5.59
C VAL A 225 -2.24 -2.96 5.38
N VAL A 226 -1.84 -1.87 4.73
CA VAL A 226 -0.44 -1.49 4.51
C VAL A 226 -0.17 -0.13 5.13
N SER A 227 0.52 -0.11 6.26
CA SER A 227 0.94 1.13 6.93
C SER A 227 2.21 1.66 6.27
N TRP A 228 2.07 2.67 5.40
CA TRP A 228 3.16 3.26 4.63
C TRP A 228 4.21 3.94 5.51
N ASP A 229 3.80 4.46 6.65
CA ASP A 229 4.65 5.07 7.69
C ASP A 229 5.63 4.08 8.35
N LEU A 230 5.42 2.77 8.20
CA LEU A 230 6.32 1.73 8.70
C LEU A 230 7.43 1.36 7.70
N ILE A 231 7.33 1.81 6.43
CA ILE A 231 8.31 1.53 5.38
C ILE A 231 9.34 2.68 5.29
N PRO A 232 10.60 2.48 5.68
CA PRO A 232 11.59 3.55 5.70
C PRO A 232 12.07 3.91 4.28
N LYS A 233 11.54 4.98 3.69
CA LYS A 233 11.91 5.45 2.34
C LYS A 233 13.42 5.58 2.15
N ILE A 234 14.14 6.05 3.16
CA ILE A 234 15.60 6.23 3.11
C ILE A 234 16.38 4.92 2.87
N ALA A 235 15.79 3.77 3.26
CA ALA A 235 16.42 2.46 3.08
C ALA A 235 16.11 1.81 1.72
N ILE A 236 15.26 2.39 0.89
CA ILE A 236 14.82 1.81 -0.39
C ILE A 236 15.94 1.90 -1.43
N SER A 237 16.25 0.78 -2.08
CA SER A 237 17.14 0.65 -3.24
C SER A 237 16.33 0.67 -4.53
N ASP A 238 15.32 -0.19 -4.61
CA ASP A 238 14.52 -0.40 -5.82
C ASP A 238 13.06 -0.64 -5.45
N VAL A 239 12.16 -0.22 -6.32
CA VAL A 239 10.72 -0.48 -6.24
C VAL A 239 10.26 -1.07 -7.57
N GLU A 240 9.53 -2.16 -7.51
CA GLU A 240 8.93 -2.83 -8.66
C GLU A 240 7.41 -2.88 -8.44
N LEU A 241 6.63 -2.37 -9.39
CA LEU A 241 5.17 -2.53 -9.43
C LEU A 241 4.84 -3.54 -10.53
N VAL A 242 4.39 -4.72 -10.12
CA VAL A 242 3.97 -5.82 -10.99
C VAL A 242 2.45 -5.80 -11.12
N PRO A 243 1.90 -5.45 -12.28
CA PRO A 243 0.46 -5.35 -12.46
C PRO A 243 -0.22 -6.71 -12.62
N GLY A 244 -1.54 -6.71 -12.42
CA GLY A 244 -2.41 -7.87 -12.61
C GLY A 244 -2.42 -8.86 -11.45
N SER A 245 -3.27 -9.89 -11.57
CA SER A 245 -3.48 -10.91 -10.54
C SER A 245 -2.36 -11.95 -10.56
N ASP A 246 -1.13 -11.57 -10.21
CA ASP A 246 0.01 -12.49 -10.24
C ASP A 246 0.00 -13.47 -9.05
N PRO A 247 -0.26 -14.78 -9.27
CA PRO A 247 -0.35 -15.74 -8.18
C PRO A 247 0.96 -15.91 -7.41
N LEU A 248 2.12 -15.62 -8.02
CA LEU A 248 3.43 -15.78 -7.38
C LEU A 248 3.62 -14.85 -6.17
N PHE A 249 2.91 -13.72 -6.13
CA PHE A 249 2.88 -12.79 -5.01
C PHE A 249 1.84 -13.15 -3.93
N GLY A 250 1.09 -14.22 -4.09
CA GLY A 250 0.23 -14.81 -3.06
C GLY A 250 -1.13 -14.15 -2.90
N LEU A 251 -1.67 -14.25 -1.68
CA LEU A 251 -2.99 -13.70 -1.33
C LEU A 251 -3.05 -12.19 -1.53
N ASN A 252 -4.25 -11.70 -1.86
CA ASN A 252 -4.56 -10.29 -2.06
C ASN A 252 -3.80 -9.62 -3.23
N THR A 253 -3.27 -10.39 -4.17
CA THR A 253 -2.71 -9.87 -5.41
C THR A 253 -3.79 -9.86 -6.48
N LEU A 254 -4.75 -8.93 -6.38
CA LEU A 254 -5.86 -8.78 -7.33
C LEU A 254 -5.52 -7.78 -8.44
N GLY A 255 -5.03 -6.59 -8.07
CA GLY A 255 -4.65 -5.52 -8.99
C GLY A 255 -3.16 -5.47 -9.31
N GLY A 256 -2.33 -5.96 -8.42
CA GLY A 256 -0.87 -5.97 -8.58
C GLY A 256 -0.13 -6.26 -7.30
N ALA A 257 1.20 -6.28 -7.41
CA ALA A 257 2.11 -6.40 -6.29
C ALA A 257 3.18 -5.30 -6.34
N ILE A 258 3.57 -4.79 -5.17
CA ILE A 258 4.69 -3.85 -5.00
C ILE A 258 5.82 -4.61 -4.30
N SER A 259 6.96 -4.74 -4.96
CA SER A 259 8.16 -5.36 -4.41
C SER A 259 9.22 -4.29 -4.16
N ILE A 260 9.66 -4.18 -2.93
CA ILE A 260 10.61 -3.18 -2.46
C ILE A 260 11.88 -3.89 -2.02
N GLN A 261 13.03 -3.45 -2.55
CA GLN A 261 14.34 -3.93 -2.13
C GLN A 261 15.05 -2.85 -1.34
N THR A 262 15.82 -3.26 -0.31
CA THR A 262 16.55 -2.32 0.52
C THR A 262 18.02 -2.17 0.10
N LYS A 263 18.58 -0.99 0.40
CA LYS A 263 20.01 -0.69 0.22
C LYS A 263 20.90 -1.63 1.01
N ASN A 264 22.13 -1.84 0.54
CA ASN A 264 23.17 -2.58 1.24
C ASN A 264 24.49 -1.80 1.26
N GLY A 265 25.41 -2.18 2.13
CA GLY A 265 26.63 -1.44 2.33
C GLY A 265 27.64 -1.51 1.18
N VAL A 266 27.49 -2.46 0.26
CA VAL A 266 28.37 -2.59 -0.91
C VAL A 266 27.95 -1.63 -2.03
N THR A 267 26.66 -1.50 -2.26
CA THR A 267 26.10 -0.64 -3.32
C THR A 267 25.95 0.81 -2.86
N ASN A 268 25.82 1.04 -1.55
CA ASN A 268 25.62 2.36 -0.95
C ASN A 268 26.67 2.62 0.15
N PRO A 269 27.97 2.69 -0.20
CA PRO A 269 29.02 2.99 0.76
C PRO A 269 29.08 4.49 1.08
N GLY A 270 29.54 4.82 2.30
CA GLY A 270 29.72 6.20 2.77
C GLY A 270 28.69 6.59 3.82
N LEU A 271 28.80 7.81 4.31
CA LEU A 271 27.91 8.44 5.27
C LEU A 271 27.23 9.64 4.61
N ASP A 272 25.93 9.63 4.51
CA ASP A 272 25.10 10.74 4.01
C ASP A 272 24.19 11.25 5.12
N GLY A 273 24.04 12.57 5.21
CA GLY A 273 23.07 13.22 6.11
C GLY A 273 22.21 14.21 5.33
N THR A 274 20.94 14.33 5.68
CA THR A 274 20.02 15.31 5.10
C THR A 274 19.25 16.03 6.20
N LEU A 275 19.25 17.35 6.15
CA LEU A 275 18.46 18.23 7.02
C LEU A 275 17.38 18.89 6.18
N THR A 276 16.14 18.87 6.65
CA THR A 276 15.00 19.50 5.98
C THR A 276 14.33 20.50 6.91
N TYR A 277 13.97 21.66 6.38
CA TYR A 277 13.17 22.66 7.07
C TYR A 277 12.20 23.33 6.11
N GLY A 278 10.94 23.54 6.53
CA GLY A 278 9.93 24.08 5.62
C GLY A 278 8.65 24.59 6.27
N SER A 279 7.68 24.84 5.41
CA SER A 279 6.34 25.28 5.78
C SER A 279 5.63 24.27 6.69
N SER A 280 4.57 24.72 7.37
CA SER A 280 3.80 23.91 8.34
C SER A 280 4.66 23.34 9.48
N GLY A 281 5.74 24.04 9.86
CA GLY A 281 6.64 23.59 10.91
C GLY A 281 7.47 22.34 10.57
N ARG A 282 7.57 21.97 9.28
CA ARG A 282 8.31 20.77 8.81
C ARG A 282 9.77 20.83 9.21
N LYS A 283 10.24 19.79 9.87
CA LYS A 283 11.63 19.55 10.25
C LYS A 283 11.94 18.06 10.05
N ALA A 284 13.05 17.76 9.38
CA ALA A 284 13.49 16.36 9.30
C ALA A 284 15.00 16.25 9.36
N VAL A 285 15.46 15.17 9.97
CA VAL A 285 16.86 14.74 10.00
C VAL A 285 16.91 13.31 9.51
N GLN A 286 17.71 13.08 8.48
CA GLN A 286 17.94 11.76 7.92
C GLN A 286 19.44 11.47 7.88
N ALA A 287 19.81 10.25 8.19
CA ALA A 287 21.19 9.77 8.11
C ALA A 287 21.21 8.37 7.53
N GLU A 288 22.16 8.08 6.65
CA GLU A 288 22.46 6.74 6.14
C GLU A 288 23.97 6.49 6.13
N TRP A 289 24.35 5.29 6.54
CA TRP A 289 25.75 4.86 6.59
C TRP A 289 25.91 3.44 6.11
N GLY A 290 26.65 3.27 5.02
CA GLY A 290 26.94 1.98 4.44
C GLY A 290 28.42 1.71 4.30
N GLY A 291 28.77 0.42 4.28
CA GLY A 291 30.16 0.00 4.09
C GLY A 291 30.32 -1.51 4.04
N GLY A 292 31.55 -1.94 3.82
CA GLY A 292 31.92 -3.35 3.83
C GLY A 292 32.59 -3.83 2.55
N LYS A 293 32.63 -5.14 2.38
CA LYS A 293 33.30 -5.80 1.27
C LYS A 293 32.29 -6.51 0.37
N ALA A 294 32.53 -6.53 -0.93
CA ALA A 294 31.73 -7.29 -1.89
C ALA A 294 31.68 -8.80 -1.58
N THR A 295 32.78 -9.32 -1.01
CA THR A 295 32.90 -10.67 -0.40
C THR A 295 33.29 -10.50 1.05
N GLY A 296 32.49 -11.04 1.98
CA GLY A 296 32.62 -10.87 3.42
C GLY A 296 31.51 -10.02 4.01
N PHE A 297 31.81 -9.39 5.13
CA PHE A 297 30.82 -8.58 5.87
C PHE A 297 30.57 -7.22 5.23
N ASN A 298 29.30 -6.81 5.22
CA ASN A 298 28.85 -5.48 4.84
C ASN A 298 27.70 -5.04 5.74
N TRP A 299 27.47 -3.73 5.84
CA TRP A 299 26.41 -3.15 6.65
C TRP A 299 25.81 -1.93 5.95
N PHE A 300 24.54 -1.69 6.21
CA PHE A 300 23.84 -0.46 5.87
C PHE A 300 22.92 -0.07 7.04
N LEU A 301 23.06 1.16 7.52
CA LEU A 301 22.24 1.72 8.59
C LEU A 301 21.54 2.97 8.08
N ALA A 302 20.29 3.18 8.47
CA ALA A 302 19.56 4.39 8.15
C ALA A 302 18.66 4.81 9.32
N ALA A 303 18.50 6.11 9.51
CA ALA A 303 17.61 6.69 10.50
C ALA A 303 16.90 7.91 9.92
N ASN A 304 15.64 8.08 10.28
CA ASN A 304 14.79 9.20 9.91
C ASN A 304 14.04 9.70 11.14
N ALA A 305 14.09 11.01 11.37
CA ALA A 305 13.25 11.71 12.34
C ALA A 305 12.58 12.88 11.62
N PHE A 306 11.27 12.86 11.53
CA PHE A 306 10.45 13.84 10.85
C PHE A 306 9.39 14.37 11.80
N HIS A 307 9.16 15.67 11.76
CA HIS A 307 8.06 16.37 12.43
C HIS A 307 7.44 17.40 11.48
N GLU A 308 6.13 17.48 11.47
CA GLU A 308 5.36 18.54 10.80
C GLU A 308 4.13 18.87 11.67
N SER A 309 3.84 20.15 11.90
CA SER A 309 2.63 20.57 12.64
C SER A 309 1.35 20.36 11.82
N GLY A 310 1.49 20.07 10.53
CA GLY A 310 0.38 19.93 9.59
C GLY A 310 -0.11 21.27 9.06
N TRP A 311 -0.90 21.22 8.00
CA TRP A 311 -1.48 22.42 7.36
C TRP A 311 -2.97 22.60 7.71
N ARG A 312 -3.63 21.54 8.18
CA ARG A 312 -4.98 21.60 8.75
C ARG A 312 -4.90 21.90 10.24
N LEU A 313 -6.05 22.27 10.81
CA LEU A 313 -6.16 22.44 12.24
C LEU A 313 -5.80 21.13 12.94
N ASP A 314 -4.92 21.20 13.95
CA ASP A 314 -4.50 20.08 14.79
C ASP A 314 -4.19 18.78 14.03
N SER A 315 -3.27 18.85 13.05
CA SER A 315 -2.90 17.71 12.19
C SER A 315 -1.39 17.41 12.19
N PRO A 316 -0.71 17.33 13.36
CA PRO A 316 0.71 17.04 13.40
C PRO A 316 1.04 15.62 12.97
N SER A 317 2.27 15.44 12.49
CA SER A 317 2.85 14.13 12.17
C SER A 317 4.26 14.05 12.74
N ASP A 318 4.52 13.01 13.54
CA ASP A 318 5.81 12.63 14.07
C ASP A 318 6.18 11.24 13.57
N VAL A 319 7.25 11.15 12.76
CA VAL A 319 7.70 9.88 12.17
C VAL A 319 9.16 9.63 12.55
N ARG A 320 9.42 8.53 13.23
CA ARG A 320 10.75 8.10 13.64
C ARG A 320 10.98 6.67 13.18
N GLN A 321 11.95 6.49 12.31
CA GLN A 321 12.25 5.20 11.68
C GLN A 321 13.74 4.91 11.78
N GLY A 322 14.06 3.67 12.14
CA GLY A 322 15.42 3.13 12.09
C GLY A 322 15.44 1.89 11.20
N PHE A 323 16.53 1.72 10.47
CA PHE A 323 16.74 0.54 9.63
C PHE A 323 18.21 0.11 9.70
N ALA A 324 18.44 -1.21 9.76
CA ALA A 324 19.75 -1.80 9.68
C ALA A 324 19.71 -3.04 8.78
N ARG A 325 20.73 -3.19 7.95
CA ARG A 325 20.99 -4.41 7.16
C ARG A 325 22.41 -4.86 7.40
N LEU A 326 22.60 -6.07 7.91
CA LEU A 326 23.88 -6.72 8.10
C LEU A 326 23.99 -7.86 7.11
N GLY A 327 24.97 -7.80 6.23
CA GLY A 327 25.14 -8.78 5.15
C GLY A 327 26.46 -9.53 5.28
N TRP A 328 26.46 -10.79 4.90
CA TRP A 328 27.66 -11.60 4.74
C TRP A 328 27.59 -12.39 3.46
N ARG A 329 28.58 -12.19 2.59
CA ARG A 329 28.60 -12.76 1.25
C ARG A 329 29.86 -13.58 1.01
N THR A 330 29.65 -14.76 0.46
CA THR A 330 30.71 -15.60 -0.11
C THR A 330 30.46 -15.82 -1.60
N PRO A 331 31.37 -16.46 -2.34
CA PRO A 331 31.09 -16.81 -3.72
C PRO A 331 29.84 -17.68 -3.96
N LYS A 332 29.35 -18.42 -2.99
CA LYS A 332 28.18 -19.28 -3.13
C LYS A 332 26.98 -18.90 -2.24
N THR A 333 27.24 -18.10 -1.23
CA THR A 333 26.21 -17.82 -0.20
C THR A 333 26.12 -16.32 0.02
N ASP A 334 24.90 -15.82 0.08
CA ASP A 334 24.56 -14.44 0.46
C ASP A 334 23.54 -14.49 1.59
N LEU A 335 23.93 -13.97 2.74
CA LEU A 335 23.09 -13.89 3.94
C LEU A 335 22.90 -12.42 4.29
N ALA A 336 21.71 -12.06 4.72
CA ALA A 336 21.45 -10.74 5.27
C ALA A 336 20.44 -10.83 6.41
N LEU A 337 20.66 -10.01 7.44
CA LEU A 337 19.67 -9.73 8.48
C LEU A 337 19.26 -8.27 8.34
N THR A 338 17.99 -8.03 8.08
CA THR A 338 17.41 -6.69 8.13
C THR A 338 16.61 -6.52 9.42
N MET A 339 16.72 -5.33 10.00
CA MET A 339 16.00 -4.92 11.20
C MET A 339 15.41 -3.55 10.95
N SER A 340 14.14 -3.36 11.24
CA SER A 340 13.50 -2.06 11.20
C SER A 340 12.75 -1.77 12.51
N TYR A 341 12.67 -0.52 12.84
CA TYR A 341 11.87 -0.02 13.96
C TYR A 341 11.22 1.28 13.56
N ALA A 342 9.92 1.36 13.75
CA ALA A 342 9.14 2.58 13.58
C ALA A 342 8.45 2.95 14.90
N TYR A 343 8.43 4.26 15.21
CA TYR A 343 7.70 4.86 16.31
C TYR A 343 7.09 6.17 15.82
N ASN A 344 5.82 6.12 15.43
CA ASN A 344 5.15 7.20 14.73
C ASN A 344 3.89 7.61 15.47
N THR A 345 3.55 8.90 15.41
CA THR A 345 2.27 9.45 15.84
C THR A 345 1.74 10.35 14.73
N LEU A 346 0.58 10.03 14.22
CA LEU A 346 -0.04 10.67 13.06
C LEU A 346 -1.41 11.18 13.45
N MET A 347 -1.71 12.45 13.14
CA MET A 347 -3.05 13.01 13.26
C MET A 347 -3.66 13.15 11.88
N GLY A 348 -4.77 12.48 11.65
CA GLY A 348 -5.47 12.46 10.38
C GLY A 348 -6.94 12.77 10.56
N ASN A 349 -7.31 14.04 10.55
CA ASN A 349 -8.64 14.54 10.92
C ASN A 349 -9.69 14.37 9.80
N GLY A 350 -9.56 13.37 8.97
CA GLY A 350 -10.57 12.87 8.03
C GLY A 350 -11.16 13.89 7.06
N LEU A 351 -12.35 13.56 6.60
CA LEU A 351 -13.12 14.35 5.67
C LEU A 351 -13.77 15.57 6.36
N GLN A 352 -14.13 16.58 5.56
CA GLN A 352 -14.84 17.77 6.05
C GLN A 352 -16.01 18.13 5.15
N ASP A 353 -17.10 18.58 5.71
CA ASP A 353 -18.26 19.13 5.01
C ASP A 353 -17.84 20.23 4.01
N TYR A 354 -18.25 20.10 2.76
CA TYR A 354 -17.85 21.00 1.68
C TYR A 354 -18.19 22.48 1.99
N ARG A 355 -19.27 22.75 2.72
CA ARG A 355 -19.69 24.11 3.10
C ARG A 355 -18.68 24.77 4.03
N LEU A 356 -18.14 24.01 4.97
CA LEU A 356 -17.13 24.48 5.90
C LEU A 356 -15.77 24.67 5.22
N LEU A 357 -15.40 23.81 4.26
CA LEU A 357 -14.19 23.97 3.44
C LEU A 357 -14.24 25.20 2.53
N GLN A 358 -15.43 25.63 2.10
CA GLN A 358 -15.59 26.90 1.37
C GLN A 358 -15.24 28.10 2.24
N ASN A 359 -15.64 28.08 3.52
CA ASN A 359 -15.38 29.13 4.50
C ASN A 359 -13.93 29.10 4.99
N ASN A 360 -13.44 27.92 5.37
CA ASN A 360 -12.09 27.71 5.85
C ASN A 360 -11.53 26.39 5.31
N TYR A 361 -10.64 26.46 4.31
CA TYR A 361 -10.08 25.28 3.65
C TYR A 361 -9.25 24.38 4.57
N SER A 362 -8.72 24.91 5.69
CA SER A 362 -7.95 24.14 6.69
C SER A 362 -8.81 23.57 7.82
N SER A 363 -10.13 23.79 7.80
CA SER A 363 -11.03 23.30 8.84
C SER A 363 -11.09 21.77 8.91
N VAL A 364 -11.49 21.26 10.07
CA VAL A 364 -11.66 19.83 10.38
C VAL A 364 -13.08 19.62 10.89
N TYR A 365 -13.61 18.38 10.77
CA TYR A 365 -14.95 18.05 11.22
C TYR A 365 -14.98 17.73 12.70
N SER A 366 -14.08 16.89 13.16
CA SER A 366 -13.90 16.49 14.56
C SER A 366 -12.41 16.28 14.86
N ILE A 367 -12.00 16.36 16.10
CA ILE A 367 -10.66 16.05 16.60
C ILE A 367 -10.72 15.49 18.04
N PRO A 368 -9.74 14.63 18.43
CA PRO A 368 -8.58 14.17 17.65
C PRO A 368 -8.87 12.89 16.85
N ASP A 369 -8.24 12.75 15.68
CA ASP A 369 -8.09 11.47 14.99
C ASP A 369 -6.62 11.10 14.96
N SER A 370 -6.19 10.27 15.88
CA SER A 370 -4.78 9.93 16.04
C SER A 370 -4.52 8.47 15.85
N THR A 371 -3.37 8.17 15.24
CA THR A 371 -2.82 6.82 15.10
C THR A 371 -1.38 6.82 15.59
N ALA A 372 -1.08 6.01 16.60
CA ALA A 372 0.27 5.83 17.12
C ALA A 372 0.75 4.41 16.83
N ASN A 373 1.82 4.27 16.03
CA ASN A 373 2.39 3.00 15.61
C ASN A 373 3.75 2.73 16.26
N ARG A 374 3.97 1.50 16.74
CA ARG A 374 5.26 0.98 17.18
C ARG A 374 5.49 -0.38 16.55
N ALA A 375 6.51 -0.49 15.70
CA ALA A 375 6.69 -1.69 14.88
C ALA A 375 8.16 -2.12 14.76
N PRO A 376 8.67 -2.99 15.65
CA PRO A 376 9.90 -3.73 15.39
C PRO A 376 9.68 -4.86 14.38
N ALA A 377 10.61 -5.02 13.44
CA ALA A 377 10.60 -6.13 12.49
C ALA A 377 12.03 -6.63 12.24
N PHE A 378 12.13 -7.95 12.01
CA PHE A 378 13.36 -8.66 11.69
C PHE A 378 13.11 -9.56 10.48
N ASN A 379 14.02 -9.57 9.51
CA ASN A 379 13.94 -10.46 8.37
C ASN A 379 15.34 -11.02 8.05
N PHE A 380 15.49 -12.32 8.19
CA PHE A 380 16.69 -13.04 7.81
C PHE A 380 16.55 -13.57 6.38
N ILE A 381 17.46 -13.18 5.51
CA ILE A 381 17.45 -13.49 4.08
C ILE A 381 18.65 -14.40 3.80
N ALA A 382 18.42 -15.50 3.11
CA ALA A 382 19.45 -16.45 2.72
C ALA A 382 19.34 -16.80 1.23
N ARG A 383 20.48 -16.82 0.54
CA ARG A 383 20.61 -17.31 -0.82
C ARG A 383 21.84 -18.19 -0.93
N HIS A 384 21.71 -19.37 -1.51
CA HIS A 384 22.81 -20.31 -1.71
C HIS A 384 22.78 -20.96 -3.07
N ALA A 385 23.90 -20.90 -3.80
CA ALA A 385 24.11 -21.67 -5.03
C ALA A 385 24.71 -23.03 -4.73
N PHE A 386 23.92 -24.08 -4.87
CA PHE A 386 24.42 -25.45 -4.87
C PHE A 386 25.31 -25.69 -6.09
N THR A 387 24.84 -25.24 -7.25
CA THR A 387 25.56 -25.29 -8.54
C THR A 387 25.30 -23.98 -9.31
N ASN A 388 25.92 -23.82 -10.47
CA ASN A 388 25.66 -22.69 -11.37
C ASN A 388 24.22 -22.71 -11.93
N ALA A 389 23.53 -23.84 -11.84
CA ALA A 389 22.18 -24.03 -12.33
C ALA A 389 21.13 -24.05 -11.23
N LEU A 390 21.50 -24.45 -10.01
CA LEU A 390 20.57 -24.69 -8.92
C LEU A 390 20.85 -23.76 -7.75
N THR A 391 19.88 -22.94 -7.40
CA THR A 391 19.95 -21.94 -6.33
C THR A 391 18.78 -22.09 -5.36
N PHE A 392 19.06 -22.02 -4.08
CA PHE A 392 18.09 -21.81 -3.01
C PHE A 392 18.02 -20.32 -2.68
N SER A 393 16.82 -19.80 -2.47
CA SER A 393 16.56 -18.48 -1.89
C SER A 393 15.45 -18.60 -0.86
N GLY A 394 15.58 -17.88 0.25
CA GLY A 394 14.54 -17.90 1.28
C GLY A 394 14.72 -16.76 2.27
N ASN A 395 13.68 -16.54 3.05
CA ASN A 395 13.70 -15.63 4.17
C ASN A 395 12.87 -16.18 5.33
N ALA A 396 13.17 -15.69 6.53
CA ALA A 396 12.38 -15.93 7.73
C ALA A 396 12.24 -14.61 8.49
N TRP A 397 11.05 -14.31 8.95
CA TRP A 397 10.76 -12.99 9.55
C TRP A 397 9.95 -13.10 10.83
N PHE A 398 10.07 -12.04 11.60
CA PHE A 398 9.21 -11.73 12.73
C PHE A 398 8.89 -10.23 12.73
N ARG A 399 7.62 -9.88 12.95
CA ARG A 399 7.14 -8.51 13.08
C ARG A 399 6.15 -8.42 14.23
N ASN A 400 6.30 -7.40 15.07
CA ASN A 400 5.29 -6.99 16.05
C ASN A 400 4.83 -5.58 15.69
N ILE A 401 3.53 -5.35 15.64
CA ILE A 401 2.94 -4.03 15.39
C ILE A 401 2.00 -3.74 16.56
N ARG A 402 2.15 -2.56 17.13
CA ARG A 402 1.24 -2.03 18.14
C ARG A 402 0.70 -0.71 17.62
N THR A 403 -0.61 -0.66 17.46
CA THR A 403 -1.33 0.54 17.04
C THR A 403 -2.28 0.95 18.14
N GLU A 404 -2.23 2.23 18.53
CA GLU A 404 -3.20 2.85 19.42
C GLU A 404 -3.87 3.98 18.63
N GLY A 405 -5.20 3.99 18.62
CA GLY A 405 -6.00 4.98 17.89
C GLY A 405 -6.97 5.71 18.78
N ILE A 406 -7.21 6.97 18.47
CA ILE A 406 -8.35 7.74 18.96
C ILE A 406 -9.06 8.29 17.74
N ASP A 407 -10.36 8.05 17.63
CA ASP A 407 -11.22 8.58 16.59
C ASP A 407 -12.36 9.38 17.25
N ALA A 408 -12.38 10.68 16.99
CA ALA A 408 -13.37 11.59 17.51
C ALA A 408 -14.48 11.80 16.47
N ASN A 409 -15.74 11.67 16.87
CA ASN A 409 -16.85 11.87 15.95
C ASN A 409 -18.05 12.53 16.64
N PHE A 410 -18.99 13.04 15.86
CA PHE A 410 -20.28 13.44 16.38
C PHE A 410 -21.09 12.20 16.73
N ASN A 411 -21.77 12.23 17.87
CA ASN A 411 -22.70 11.18 18.23
C ASN A 411 -23.98 11.26 17.38
N THR A 412 -24.26 10.19 16.67
CA THR A 412 -25.37 10.13 15.74
C THR A 412 -26.74 9.98 16.38
N ASP A 413 -26.78 9.45 17.60
CA ASP A 413 -28.03 9.21 18.32
C ASP A 413 -28.74 10.51 18.72
N VAL A 414 -27.98 11.63 18.74
CA VAL A 414 -28.52 12.95 19.01
C VAL A 414 -28.79 13.79 17.74
N LEU A 415 -28.45 13.29 16.55
CA LEU A 415 -28.80 13.95 15.28
C LEU A 415 -30.30 13.81 15.02
N GLY A 416 -30.95 14.89 14.64
CA GLY A 416 -32.40 14.93 14.45
C GLY A 416 -33.21 15.01 15.73
N GLY A 417 -32.58 15.01 16.91
CA GLY A 417 -33.23 15.26 18.20
C GLY A 417 -33.60 16.75 18.42
N PRO A 418 -34.30 17.09 19.49
CA PRO A 418 -34.64 18.48 19.84
C PRO A 418 -33.40 19.30 20.21
N ILE A 419 -33.56 20.63 20.20
CA ILE A 419 -32.52 21.54 20.71
C ILE A 419 -32.26 21.23 22.16
N TYR A 420 -30.98 21.15 22.54
CA TYR A 420 -30.56 20.77 23.90
C TYR A 420 -30.81 21.85 24.89
N GLN A 421 -31.92 21.68 25.64
CA GLN A 421 -32.29 22.50 26.78
C GLN A 421 -32.23 21.66 28.05
N PRO A 422 -31.37 21.97 29.04
CA PRO A 422 -31.37 21.25 30.31
C PRO A 422 -32.74 21.28 30.97
N THR A 423 -33.25 20.15 31.38
CA THR A 423 -34.48 20.01 32.15
C THR A 423 -34.32 20.61 33.54
N PRO A 424 -35.40 20.92 34.24
CA PRO A 424 -35.31 21.43 35.63
C PRO A 424 -34.54 20.48 36.57
N GLN A 425 -34.61 19.18 36.36
CA GLN A 425 -33.85 18.19 37.11
C GLN A 425 -32.35 18.27 36.82
N GLU A 426 -31.98 18.33 35.56
CA GLU A 426 -30.59 18.48 35.11
C GLU A 426 -30.01 19.81 35.60
N GLN A 427 -30.78 20.90 35.57
CA GLN A 427 -30.36 22.19 36.11
C GLN A 427 -30.06 22.11 37.62
N MET A 428 -30.85 21.34 38.38
CA MET A 428 -30.57 21.08 39.80
C MET A 428 -29.26 20.29 39.99
N VAL A 429 -29.03 19.24 39.20
CA VAL A 429 -27.81 18.41 39.26
C VAL A 429 -26.58 19.26 38.90
N LEU A 430 -26.65 20.05 37.84
CA LEU A 430 -25.58 20.98 37.42
C LEU A 430 -25.25 21.99 38.50
N THR A 431 -26.31 22.59 39.11
CA THR A 431 -26.15 23.57 40.22
C THR A 431 -25.50 22.92 41.44
N ALA A 432 -25.95 21.71 41.80
CA ALA A 432 -25.41 20.98 42.94
C ALA A 432 -23.94 20.62 42.75
N ALA A 433 -23.52 20.36 41.50
CA ALA A 433 -22.14 20.12 41.13
C ALA A 433 -21.28 21.39 40.94
N GLY A 434 -21.87 22.59 41.17
CA GLY A 434 -21.18 23.88 41.12
C GLY A 434 -21.05 24.47 39.70
N TYR A 435 -21.75 23.96 38.72
CA TYR A 435 -21.77 24.53 37.39
C TYR A 435 -22.70 25.74 37.29
N THR A 436 -22.31 26.72 36.49
CA THR A 436 -23.08 27.96 36.23
C THR A 436 -23.01 28.28 34.71
N GLY A 437 -23.95 29.13 34.23
CA GLY A 437 -23.95 29.58 32.84
C GLY A 437 -24.69 28.68 31.86
N PHE A 438 -25.41 27.66 32.33
CA PHE A 438 -26.31 26.88 31.49
C PHE A 438 -27.65 27.62 31.25
N PRO A 439 -28.30 27.43 30.09
CA PRO A 439 -29.58 28.06 29.79
C PRO A 439 -30.67 27.43 30.66
N THR A 440 -31.40 28.29 31.39
CA THR A 440 -32.54 27.85 32.20
C THR A 440 -33.84 27.79 31.41
N SER A 441 -33.89 28.51 30.27
CA SER A 441 -34.98 28.46 29.30
C SER A 441 -34.51 29.08 27.97
N GLY A 442 -35.18 28.76 26.84
CA GLY A 442 -34.96 29.41 25.57
C GLY A 442 -33.60 29.08 24.94
N ALA A 443 -33.09 27.84 25.13
CA ALA A 443 -31.93 27.36 24.41
C ALA A 443 -32.21 27.24 22.90
N ASP A 444 -31.32 27.83 22.11
CA ASP A 444 -31.36 27.76 20.65
C ASP A 444 -29.94 27.69 20.08
N ILE A 445 -29.82 27.48 18.75
CA ILE A 445 -28.53 27.32 18.08
C ILE A 445 -27.64 28.56 18.13
N THR A 446 -28.21 29.74 18.42
CA THR A 446 -27.43 30.98 18.48
C THR A 446 -26.83 31.22 19.88
N ASN A 447 -27.50 30.78 20.93
CA ASN A 447 -27.02 30.91 22.33
C ASN A 447 -26.35 29.64 22.86
N THR A 448 -26.59 28.47 22.20
CA THR A 448 -25.95 27.16 22.51
C THR A 448 -25.42 26.46 21.27
N PRO A 449 -24.47 27.09 20.51
CA PRO A 449 -23.99 26.55 19.25
C PRO A 449 -23.25 25.18 19.41
N PHE A 450 -22.80 24.86 20.61
CA PHE A 450 -22.24 23.58 21.00
C PHE A 450 -22.82 23.14 22.34
N PRO A 451 -24.03 22.57 22.37
CA PRO A 451 -24.72 22.21 23.59
C PRO A 451 -23.97 21.11 24.36
N LYS A 452 -23.59 21.41 25.59
CA LYS A 452 -22.82 20.49 26.46
C LYS A 452 -23.52 20.15 27.79
N TRP A 453 -24.47 20.97 28.19
CA TRP A 453 -25.03 20.88 29.51
C TRP A 453 -25.87 19.64 29.77
N PRO A 454 -26.73 19.16 28.83
CA PRO A 454 -27.44 17.90 29.01
C PRO A 454 -26.48 16.71 29.18
N CYS A 455 -25.43 16.66 28.41
CA CYS A 455 -24.39 15.61 28.48
C CYS A 455 -23.70 15.61 29.86
N ILE A 456 -23.31 16.79 30.40
CA ILE A 456 -22.67 16.91 31.70
C ILE A 456 -23.65 16.54 32.82
N ALA A 457 -24.92 16.96 32.72
CA ALA A 457 -25.95 16.65 33.71
C ALA A 457 -26.24 15.16 33.81
N GLU A 458 -26.40 14.49 32.64
CA GLU A 458 -26.60 13.04 32.57
C GLU A 458 -25.39 12.26 33.12
N ALA A 459 -24.18 12.71 32.83
CA ALA A 459 -22.97 12.11 33.40
C ALA A 459 -22.85 12.24 34.93
N LEU A 460 -23.50 13.25 35.53
CA LEU A 460 -23.55 13.46 36.97
C LEU A 460 -24.73 12.72 37.62
N THR A 461 -25.67 12.23 36.83
CA THR A 461 -26.86 11.50 37.29
C THR A 461 -26.57 10.00 37.40
N PRO A 462 -26.80 9.33 38.52
CA PRO A 462 -26.65 7.87 38.58
C PRO A 462 -27.55 7.18 37.54
N ASN A 463 -26.98 6.32 36.72
CA ASN A 463 -27.63 5.65 35.58
C ASN A 463 -28.20 6.61 34.51
N GLY A 464 -27.61 7.78 34.35
CA GLY A 464 -27.98 8.72 33.31
C GLY A 464 -27.68 8.18 31.91
N ASN A 465 -28.39 8.62 30.89
CA ASN A 465 -28.23 8.19 29.48
C ASN A 465 -27.34 9.18 28.71
N THR A 466 -26.05 8.93 28.68
CA THR A 466 -25.08 9.78 27.97
C THR A 466 -25.04 9.55 26.49
N ASP A 467 -25.36 8.35 25.99
CA ASP A 467 -25.45 8.04 24.57
C ASP A 467 -26.56 8.83 23.87
N GLY A 468 -27.69 9.04 24.52
CA GLY A 468 -28.80 9.85 24.03
C GLY A 468 -28.69 11.37 24.25
N THR A 469 -27.68 11.86 24.98
CA THR A 469 -27.56 13.29 25.32
C THR A 469 -26.24 13.96 24.99
N CYS A 470 -25.16 13.17 24.92
CA CYS A 470 -23.83 13.67 24.55
C CYS A 470 -23.69 13.75 23.03
N ASN A 471 -23.33 14.92 22.51
CA ASN A 471 -23.23 15.16 21.07
C ASN A 471 -21.87 14.83 20.47
N GLY A 472 -20.94 14.32 21.26
CA GLY A 472 -19.62 13.87 20.82
C GLY A 472 -19.27 12.49 21.37
N VAL A 473 -18.43 11.79 20.63
CA VAL A 473 -17.92 10.46 20.99
C VAL A 473 -16.46 10.35 20.63
N ASN A 474 -15.63 9.83 21.54
CA ASN A 474 -14.26 9.40 21.28
C ASN A 474 -14.20 7.88 21.33
N ILE A 475 -13.60 7.30 20.33
CA ILE A 475 -13.43 5.87 20.23
C ILE A 475 -11.95 5.57 20.37
N PHE A 476 -11.63 4.73 21.35
CA PHE A 476 -10.27 4.35 21.69
C PHE A 476 -10.04 2.93 21.22
N SER A 477 -9.10 2.75 20.30
CA SER A 477 -8.72 1.43 19.79
C SER A 477 -7.29 1.08 20.18
N LYS A 478 -7.06 -0.21 20.41
CA LYS A 478 -5.73 -0.76 20.63
C LYS A 478 -5.61 -2.08 19.90
N GLU A 479 -4.57 -2.17 19.11
CA GLU A 479 -4.28 -3.34 18.30
C GLU A 479 -2.83 -3.80 18.55
N VAL A 480 -2.66 -5.09 18.83
CA VAL A 480 -1.34 -5.72 18.96
C VAL A 480 -1.28 -6.89 18.01
N GLN A 481 -0.47 -6.79 16.98
CA GLN A 481 -0.28 -7.84 15.99
C GLN A 481 1.11 -8.46 16.14
N ASN A 482 1.18 -9.80 16.05
CA ASN A 482 2.42 -10.54 15.90
C ASN A 482 2.33 -11.37 14.63
N GLU A 483 3.37 -11.32 13.84
CA GLU A 483 3.48 -12.08 12.60
C GLU A 483 4.87 -12.72 12.51
N TYR A 484 4.91 -13.98 12.17
CA TYR A 484 6.14 -14.68 11.85
C TYR A 484 5.92 -15.64 10.70
N GLY A 485 6.96 -15.84 9.92
CA GLY A 485 6.87 -16.73 8.78
C GLY A 485 8.21 -17.05 8.16
N PHE A 486 8.15 -17.89 7.16
CA PHE A 486 9.28 -18.17 6.28
C PHE A 486 8.79 -18.41 4.86
N SER A 487 9.66 -18.08 3.90
CA SER A 487 9.50 -18.47 2.51
C SER A 487 10.78 -19.15 2.01
N GLY A 488 10.62 -20.16 1.17
CA GLY A 488 11.75 -20.85 0.56
C GLY A 488 11.46 -21.21 -0.89
N GLN A 489 12.46 -21.07 -1.76
CA GLN A 489 12.37 -21.30 -3.19
C GLN A 489 13.64 -21.96 -3.70
N ILE A 490 13.47 -22.93 -4.59
CA ILE A 490 14.53 -23.52 -5.39
C ILE A 490 14.34 -23.08 -6.84
N THR A 491 15.38 -22.49 -7.42
CA THR A 491 15.39 -22.08 -8.83
C THR A 491 16.38 -22.94 -9.61
N TRP A 492 15.92 -23.48 -10.71
CA TRP A 492 16.71 -24.31 -11.60
C TRP A 492 16.77 -23.69 -13.00
N ASN A 493 17.97 -23.27 -13.41
CA ASN A 493 18.26 -22.67 -14.71
C ASN A 493 18.90 -23.72 -15.61
N THR A 494 18.27 -24.03 -16.74
CA THR A 494 18.80 -24.96 -17.73
C THR A 494 18.92 -24.29 -19.11
N ALA A 495 19.84 -24.80 -19.92
CA ALA A 495 19.98 -24.37 -21.29
C ALA A 495 20.07 -25.61 -22.18
N SER A 496 19.27 -25.64 -23.24
CA SER A 496 19.24 -26.69 -24.25
C SER A 496 19.48 -26.12 -25.65
N LYS A 497 19.50 -26.98 -26.65
CA LYS A 497 19.57 -26.58 -28.08
C LYS A 497 18.31 -25.80 -28.51
N ILE A 498 17.17 -26.09 -27.91
CA ILE A 498 15.87 -25.50 -28.26
C ILE A 498 15.71 -24.12 -27.57
N GLY A 499 16.24 -23.94 -26.36
CA GLY A 499 16.08 -22.71 -25.64
C GLY A 499 16.64 -22.78 -24.22
N ARG A 500 16.28 -21.75 -23.42
CA ARG A 500 16.59 -21.67 -21.99
C ARG A 500 15.34 -21.90 -21.21
N ASN A 501 15.49 -22.51 -20.05
CA ASN A 501 14.41 -22.67 -19.10
C ASN A 501 14.86 -22.21 -17.72
N GLN A 502 13.98 -21.46 -17.05
CA GLN A 502 14.09 -21.12 -15.65
C GLN A 502 12.85 -21.66 -14.94
N PHE A 503 13.04 -22.73 -14.18
CA PHE A 503 12.01 -23.31 -13.34
C PHE A 503 12.25 -22.93 -11.89
N ALA A 504 11.21 -22.50 -11.18
CA ALA A 504 11.25 -22.28 -9.75
C ALA A 504 10.04 -22.92 -9.06
N VAL A 505 10.29 -23.49 -7.89
CA VAL A 505 9.26 -24.01 -6.98
C VAL A 505 9.55 -23.50 -5.59
N GLY A 506 8.51 -23.08 -4.88
CA GLY A 506 8.66 -22.53 -3.54
C GLY A 506 7.43 -22.70 -2.68
N THR A 507 7.64 -22.48 -1.39
CA THR A 507 6.60 -22.51 -0.37
C THR A 507 6.70 -21.29 0.53
N THR A 508 5.56 -20.87 1.06
CA THR A 508 5.49 -19.82 2.09
C THR A 508 4.62 -20.33 3.23
N PHE A 509 5.06 -20.06 4.44
CA PHE A 509 4.27 -20.23 5.65
C PHE A 509 4.34 -18.93 6.45
N ASP A 510 3.20 -18.41 6.85
CA ASP A 510 3.11 -17.30 7.78
C ASP A 510 1.96 -17.51 8.76
N ARG A 511 2.13 -16.97 9.95
CA ARG A 511 1.11 -16.96 10.99
C ARG A 511 1.04 -15.58 11.62
N GLY A 512 -0.12 -14.97 11.47
CA GLY A 512 -0.51 -13.76 12.19
C GLY A 512 -1.31 -14.09 13.44
N SER A 513 -1.22 -13.22 14.43
CA SER A 513 -2.16 -13.14 15.55
C SER A 513 -2.41 -11.68 15.87
N VAL A 514 -3.63 -11.35 16.24
CA VAL A 514 -4.04 -10.00 16.63
C VAL A 514 -4.81 -10.06 17.95
N ASP A 515 -4.54 -9.10 18.82
CA ASP A 515 -5.37 -8.74 19.95
C ASP A 515 -5.90 -7.33 19.68
N PHE A 516 -7.20 -7.20 19.51
CA PHE A 516 -7.88 -5.94 19.23
C PHE A 516 -8.86 -5.63 20.35
N THR A 517 -8.78 -4.42 20.89
CA THR A 517 -9.74 -3.92 21.88
C THR A 517 -10.20 -2.54 21.48
N GLN A 518 -11.46 -2.24 21.77
CA GLN A 518 -12.08 -0.95 21.52
C GLN A 518 -13.01 -0.57 22.64
N ASN A 519 -13.00 0.73 22.98
CA ASN A 519 -13.85 1.35 23.99
C ASN A 519 -14.44 2.65 23.44
N THR A 520 -15.66 2.97 23.84
CA THR A 520 -16.35 4.22 23.49
C THR A 520 -16.40 5.14 24.69
N GLY A 521 -16.10 6.42 24.50
CA GLY A 521 -16.21 7.45 25.50
C GLY A 521 -17.14 8.57 25.01
N TYR A 522 -18.30 8.72 25.64
CA TYR A 522 -19.23 9.80 25.33
C TYR A 522 -18.77 11.13 25.90
N GLY A 523 -19.10 12.22 25.21
CA GLY A 523 -18.67 13.56 25.59
C GLY A 523 -19.38 14.64 24.79
N PHE A 524 -18.85 15.85 24.86
CA PHE A 524 -19.41 16.96 24.11
C PHE A 524 -18.40 17.64 23.21
N VAL A 525 -18.91 18.20 22.12
CA VAL A 525 -18.12 18.92 21.12
C VAL A 525 -17.86 20.34 21.58
N ASN A 526 -16.59 20.77 21.53
CA ASN A 526 -16.15 22.12 21.82
C ASN A 526 -16.21 23.02 20.56
N PRO A 527 -16.16 24.37 20.73
CA PRO A 527 -16.15 25.30 19.59
C PRO A 527 -14.99 25.14 18.59
N ASN A 528 -13.90 24.48 18.98
CA ASN A 528 -12.79 24.12 18.12
C ASN A 528 -12.94 22.72 17.50
N TYR A 529 -14.10 22.08 17.62
CA TYR A 529 -14.44 20.72 17.16
C TYR A 529 -13.72 19.59 17.88
N SER A 530 -13.01 19.88 19.00
CA SER A 530 -12.50 18.81 19.85
C SER A 530 -13.62 18.22 20.71
N ILE A 531 -13.49 16.92 21.02
CA ILE A 531 -14.45 16.23 21.87
C ILE A 531 -13.84 16.02 23.24
N THR A 532 -14.54 16.54 24.27
CA THR A 532 -14.18 16.31 25.67
C THR A 532 -15.01 15.17 26.22
N THR A 533 -14.36 14.02 26.45
CA THR A 533 -14.99 12.86 27.08
C THR A 533 -15.33 13.15 28.52
N VAL A 534 -16.52 12.74 28.97
CA VAL A 534 -16.94 12.85 30.36
C VAL A 534 -16.45 11.63 31.13
N PRO A 535 -15.58 11.81 32.18
CA PRO A 535 -14.87 10.66 32.79
C PRO A 535 -15.75 9.61 33.46
N ALA A 536 -17.00 9.92 33.78
CA ALA A 536 -17.96 9.01 34.43
C ALA A 536 -18.47 7.91 33.47
N TRP A 537 -18.27 8.05 32.17
CA TRP A 537 -18.86 7.18 31.12
C TRP A 537 -17.86 6.81 30.04
N GLN A 538 -16.91 5.96 30.43
CA GLN A 538 -16.26 5.08 29.48
C GLN A 538 -17.03 3.76 29.56
N ASP A 539 -17.75 3.44 28.51
CA ASP A 539 -18.27 2.09 28.36
C ASP A 539 -17.11 1.11 28.50
N GLY A 540 -17.41 -0.04 29.07
CA GLY A 540 -16.48 -1.18 29.02
C GLY A 540 -16.03 -1.45 27.57
N ALA A 541 -15.13 -2.38 27.38
CA ALA A 541 -14.72 -2.78 26.03
C ALA A 541 -15.96 -3.11 25.20
N SER A 542 -16.20 -2.33 24.13
CA SER A 542 -17.24 -2.65 23.14
C SER A 542 -16.79 -3.77 22.19
N VAL A 543 -15.48 -3.97 22.04
CA VAL A 543 -14.86 -5.07 21.29
C VAL A 543 -13.64 -5.58 22.05
N ASN A 544 -13.50 -6.92 22.13
CA ASN A 544 -12.29 -7.59 22.62
C ASN A 544 -12.08 -8.88 21.85
N LEU A 545 -11.42 -8.75 20.68
CA LEU A 545 -11.20 -9.81 19.72
C LEU A 545 -9.78 -10.34 19.77
N HIS A 546 -9.62 -11.67 19.77
CA HIS A 546 -8.37 -12.33 19.46
C HIS A 546 -8.47 -13.07 18.13
N GLY A 547 -7.69 -12.65 17.13
CA GLY A 547 -7.65 -13.28 15.81
C GLY A 547 -6.37 -14.08 15.57
N ARG A 548 -6.46 -15.16 14.77
CA ARG A 548 -5.31 -15.90 14.25
C ARG A 548 -5.49 -16.16 12.77
N THR A 549 -4.41 -15.98 12.00
CA THR A 549 -4.43 -16.10 10.54
C THR A 549 -3.26 -16.98 10.05
N PRO A 550 -3.30 -18.31 10.28
CA PRO A 550 -2.30 -19.20 9.69
C PRO A 550 -2.53 -19.34 8.17
N ASN A 551 -1.46 -19.23 7.42
CA ASN A 551 -1.42 -19.34 5.98
C ASN A 551 -0.26 -20.22 5.53
N TRP A 552 -0.49 -21.13 4.58
CA TRP A 552 0.58 -21.79 3.87
C TRP A 552 0.26 -21.90 2.37
N SER A 553 1.29 -21.95 1.57
CA SER A 553 1.13 -22.00 0.13
C SER A 553 2.28 -22.72 -0.56
N LEU A 554 1.97 -23.29 -1.71
CA LEU A 554 2.92 -23.89 -2.61
C LEU A 554 2.78 -23.24 -3.98
N TYR A 555 3.89 -22.86 -4.61
CA TYR A 555 3.88 -22.22 -5.93
C TYR A 555 4.98 -22.75 -6.82
N PHE A 556 4.76 -22.61 -8.14
CA PHE A 556 5.78 -22.84 -9.14
C PHE A 556 5.67 -21.80 -10.26
N THR A 557 6.78 -21.61 -10.96
CA THR A 557 6.84 -20.86 -12.21
C THR A 557 7.88 -21.46 -13.13
N ASP A 558 7.57 -21.52 -14.41
CA ASP A 558 8.44 -22.04 -15.45
C ASP A 558 8.47 -21.08 -16.63
N THR A 559 9.62 -20.48 -16.92
CA THR A 559 9.81 -19.56 -18.04
C THR A 559 10.72 -20.20 -19.08
N LEU A 560 10.11 -20.60 -20.19
CA LEU A 560 10.79 -21.21 -21.32
C LEU A 560 11.03 -20.19 -22.43
N THR A 561 12.29 -19.90 -22.75
CA THR A 561 12.68 -19.06 -23.89
C THR A 561 12.91 -19.92 -25.12
N LEU A 562 12.07 -19.75 -26.14
CA LEU A 562 12.14 -20.45 -27.41
C LEU A 562 12.71 -19.52 -28.50
N PHE A 563 13.57 -20.06 -29.37
CA PHE A 563 14.13 -19.36 -30.53
C PHE A 563 14.74 -17.98 -30.23
N LYS A 564 15.06 -17.67 -28.94
CA LYS A 564 15.58 -16.38 -28.41
C LYS A 564 14.60 -15.19 -28.49
N THR A 565 13.45 -15.34 -29.09
CA THR A 565 12.48 -14.27 -29.38
C THR A 565 11.12 -14.48 -28.70
N VAL A 566 10.80 -15.71 -28.32
CA VAL A 566 9.53 -16.07 -27.69
C VAL A 566 9.79 -16.60 -26.29
N ASN A 567 9.07 -16.09 -25.30
CA ASN A 567 9.11 -16.63 -23.94
C ASN A 567 7.69 -17.04 -23.53
N LEU A 568 7.56 -18.26 -23.05
CA LEU A 568 6.36 -18.81 -22.46
C LEU A 568 6.59 -18.96 -20.96
N THR A 569 5.73 -18.36 -20.16
CA THR A 569 5.74 -18.51 -18.70
C THR A 569 4.45 -19.20 -18.26
N VAL A 570 4.58 -20.27 -17.48
CA VAL A 570 3.45 -20.94 -16.82
C VAL A 570 3.71 -20.92 -15.33
N SER A 571 2.72 -20.47 -14.56
CA SER A 571 2.83 -20.33 -13.11
C SER A 571 1.55 -20.81 -12.42
N GLY A 572 1.69 -21.18 -11.19
CA GLY A 572 0.54 -21.52 -10.36
C GLY A 572 0.88 -21.46 -8.87
N ARG A 573 -0.11 -21.16 -8.07
CA ARG A 573 -0.01 -21.15 -6.60
C ARG A 573 -1.27 -21.72 -5.98
N TYR A 574 -1.07 -22.62 -5.05
CA TYR A 574 -2.10 -23.07 -4.13
C TYR A 574 -1.95 -22.36 -2.78
N ASN A 575 -3.03 -21.79 -2.28
CA ASN A 575 -3.11 -21.13 -0.98
C ASN A 575 -4.08 -21.90 -0.10
N HIS A 576 -3.70 -22.06 1.18
CA HIS A 576 -4.53 -22.55 2.27
C HIS A 576 -4.47 -21.52 3.38
N PHE A 577 -5.54 -20.78 3.56
CA PHE A 577 -5.63 -19.66 4.49
C PHE A 577 -6.79 -19.88 5.45
N ARG A 578 -6.53 -19.72 6.73
CA ARG A 578 -7.55 -19.88 7.78
C ARG A 578 -7.60 -18.63 8.64
N ILE A 579 -8.79 -18.31 9.11
CA ILE A 579 -9.06 -17.26 10.08
C ILE A 579 -9.78 -17.87 11.25
N ASP A 580 -9.21 -17.72 12.44
CA ASP A 580 -9.82 -18.10 13.71
C ASP A 580 -10.03 -16.82 14.52
N ASN A 581 -11.25 -16.40 14.69
CA ASN A 581 -11.66 -15.30 15.55
C ASN A 581 -12.20 -15.83 16.87
N PHE A 582 -11.79 -15.21 17.97
CA PHE A 582 -12.22 -15.53 19.34
C PHE A 582 -12.72 -14.25 20.00
N ASP A 583 -14.02 -14.16 20.23
CA ASP A 583 -14.62 -13.07 20.98
C ASP A 583 -14.43 -13.31 22.48
N ARG A 584 -13.78 -12.35 23.16
CA ARG A 584 -13.56 -12.45 24.60
C ARG A 584 -14.68 -11.80 25.43
N LEU A 585 -15.60 -11.05 24.80
CA LEU A 585 -16.77 -10.48 25.43
C LEU A 585 -17.94 -11.47 25.35
N ASP A 586 -18.17 -12.07 24.17
CA ASP A 586 -19.17 -13.11 23.96
C ASP A 586 -18.55 -14.36 23.34
N PRO A 587 -17.97 -15.25 24.16
CA PRO A 587 -17.25 -16.43 23.68
C PRO A 587 -18.17 -17.60 23.26
N ILE A 588 -19.48 -17.40 23.16
CA ILE A 588 -20.42 -18.40 22.71
C ILE A 588 -20.84 -18.11 21.27
N PRO A 589 -20.46 -18.96 20.27
CA PRO A 589 -20.84 -18.70 18.88
C PRO A 589 -22.37 -18.54 18.73
N GLY A 590 -22.78 -17.43 18.09
CA GLY A 590 -24.19 -17.10 17.90
C GLY A 590 -24.37 -15.70 17.33
N PRO A 591 -25.62 -15.23 17.19
CA PRO A 591 -25.87 -13.84 16.79
C PRO A 591 -25.24 -12.87 17.78
N GLY A 592 -24.46 -11.91 17.29
CA GLY A 592 -23.75 -10.92 18.11
C GLY A 592 -22.35 -11.32 18.54
N SER A 593 -21.93 -12.60 18.43
CA SER A 593 -20.58 -13.05 18.76
C SER A 593 -19.67 -12.98 17.55
N LEU A 594 -18.46 -12.45 17.72
CA LEU A 594 -17.40 -12.40 16.70
C LEU A 594 -16.66 -13.76 16.55
N ASP A 595 -17.02 -14.79 17.34
CA ASP A 595 -16.39 -16.10 17.24
C ASP A 595 -16.62 -16.73 15.88
N GLY A 596 -15.54 -17.21 15.25
CA GLY A 596 -15.65 -17.86 13.96
C GLY A 596 -14.38 -18.56 13.51
N ASN A 597 -14.57 -19.59 12.69
CA ASN A 597 -13.49 -20.35 12.07
C ASN A 597 -13.76 -20.50 10.59
N TYR A 598 -12.91 -19.87 9.77
CA TYR A 598 -13.12 -19.76 8.35
C TYR A 598 -11.92 -20.31 7.58
N LEU A 599 -12.17 -21.16 6.58
CA LEU A 599 -11.14 -21.77 5.74
C LEU A 599 -11.35 -21.36 4.28
N TYR A 600 -10.28 -20.85 3.66
CA TYR A 600 -10.25 -20.44 2.27
C TYR A 600 -9.11 -21.14 1.54
N GLU A 601 -9.46 -21.92 0.52
CA GLU A 601 -8.48 -22.66 -0.27
C GLU A 601 -8.65 -22.37 -1.75
N ARG A 602 -7.53 -22.20 -2.46
CA ARG A 602 -7.60 -21.98 -3.89
C ARG A 602 -6.28 -22.21 -4.61
N PHE A 603 -6.40 -22.80 -5.82
CA PHE A 603 -5.33 -22.80 -6.81
C PHE A 603 -5.55 -21.66 -7.82
N ASN A 604 -4.54 -20.81 -7.97
CA ASN A 604 -4.53 -19.66 -8.88
C ASN A 604 -3.51 -19.91 -10.00
N PRO A 605 -3.92 -20.14 -11.27
CA PRO A 605 -3.04 -20.32 -12.41
C PRO A 605 -2.68 -19.00 -13.08
N ALA A 606 -1.53 -18.98 -13.79
CA ALA A 606 -1.19 -17.93 -14.73
C ALA A 606 -0.43 -18.49 -15.93
N VAL A 607 -0.63 -17.90 -17.10
CA VAL A 607 0.11 -18.16 -18.31
C VAL A 607 0.42 -16.84 -19.02
N GLY A 608 1.66 -16.69 -19.46
CA GLY A 608 2.14 -15.49 -20.15
C GLY A 608 2.98 -15.83 -21.37
N LEU A 609 2.83 -15.04 -22.41
CA LEU A 609 3.59 -15.13 -23.64
C LEU A 609 4.23 -13.78 -23.95
N THR A 610 5.52 -13.77 -24.31
CA THR A 610 6.15 -12.59 -24.88
C THR A 610 6.82 -12.95 -26.19
N TRP A 611 6.80 -12.00 -27.13
CA TRP A 611 7.40 -12.15 -28.44
C TRP A 611 8.17 -10.88 -28.82
N SER A 612 9.47 -11.03 -29.09
CA SER A 612 10.35 -9.95 -29.55
C SER A 612 10.75 -10.18 -31.00
N PRO A 613 9.93 -9.77 -31.98
CA PRO A 613 10.25 -9.95 -33.40
C PRO A 613 11.55 -9.27 -33.80
N ILE A 614 11.79 -8.09 -33.19
CA ILE A 614 13.03 -7.32 -33.31
C ILE A 614 13.48 -6.87 -31.92
N PRO A 615 14.78 -6.56 -31.70
CA PRO A 615 15.28 -6.15 -30.37
C PRO A 615 14.60 -4.92 -29.77
N SER A 616 14.08 -4.04 -30.61
CA SER A 616 13.44 -2.77 -30.20
C SER A 616 11.93 -2.87 -29.97
N LEU A 617 11.30 -4.03 -30.21
CA LEU A 617 9.86 -4.24 -30.03
C LEU A 617 9.58 -5.56 -29.31
N ASN A 618 8.73 -5.51 -28.29
CA ASN A 618 8.25 -6.68 -27.57
C ASN A 618 6.72 -6.61 -27.43
N ALA A 619 6.05 -7.67 -27.85
CA ALA A 619 4.63 -7.90 -27.62
C ALA A 619 4.46 -8.86 -26.44
N TYR A 620 3.41 -8.68 -25.63
CA TYR A 620 3.09 -9.56 -24.53
C TYR A 620 1.58 -9.81 -24.42
N ALA A 621 1.24 -10.99 -23.92
CA ALA A 621 -0.13 -11.33 -23.54
C ALA A 621 -0.10 -12.25 -22.31
N ARG A 622 -1.08 -12.11 -21.40
CA ARG A 622 -1.15 -12.85 -20.16
C ARG A 622 -2.60 -13.11 -19.75
N TYR A 623 -2.79 -14.30 -19.20
CA TYR A 623 -3.95 -14.63 -18.37
C TYR A 623 -3.48 -15.01 -16.98
N SER A 624 -4.14 -14.52 -15.93
CA SER A 624 -3.81 -14.88 -14.56
C SER A 624 -5.04 -14.83 -13.66
N GLN A 625 -5.01 -15.64 -12.59
CA GLN A 625 -6.00 -15.57 -11.52
C GLN A 625 -5.32 -15.22 -10.21
N GLY A 626 -6.03 -14.43 -9.40
CA GLY A 626 -5.69 -14.12 -8.02
C GLY A 626 -6.89 -14.34 -7.12
N SER A 627 -6.65 -14.47 -5.83
CA SER A 627 -7.69 -14.58 -4.83
C SER A 627 -7.37 -13.77 -3.59
N ARG A 628 -8.42 -13.30 -2.92
CA ARG A 628 -8.35 -12.61 -1.64
C ARG A 628 -9.36 -13.24 -0.69
N ALA A 629 -8.91 -13.74 0.43
CA ALA A 629 -9.79 -14.12 1.51
C ALA A 629 -10.31 -12.86 2.23
N PRO A 630 -11.49 -12.88 2.84
CA PRO A 630 -11.88 -11.87 3.81
C PRO A 630 -10.86 -11.76 4.94
N THR A 631 -10.87 -10.66 5.66
CA THR A 631 -10.03 -10.45 6.85
C THR A 631 -10.85 -10.60 8.14
N SER A 632 -10.18 -10.69 9.29
CA SER A 632 -10.87 -10.77 10.58
C SER A 632 -11.80 -9.57 10.82
N ILE A 633 -11.37 -8.37 10.42
CA ILE A 633 -12.18 -7.15 10.55
C ILE A 633 -13.38 -7.15 9.60
N GLU A 634 -13.22 -7.60 8.37
CA GLU A 634 -14.32 -7.66 7.40
C GLU A 634 -15.38 -8.68 7.79
N LEU A 635 -14.97 -9.81 8.40
CA LEU A 635 -15.86 -10.82 8.92
C LEU A 635 -16.64 -10.38 10.15
N GLY A 636 -16.17 -9.39 10.89
CA GLY A 636 -16.87 -8.74 12.00
C GLY A 636 -17.55 -7.42 11.62
N CYS A 637 -17.76 -7.16 10.33
CA CYS A 637 -18.21 -5.86 9.84
C CYS A 637 -19.03 -5.98 8.56
N ALA A 638 -19.89 -6.99 8.43
CA ALA A 638 -20.65 -7.25 7.19
C ALA A 638 -22.18 -7.18 7.38
N ASP A 639 -22.70 -6.82 8.58
CA ASP A 639 -24.15 -6.64 8.80
C ASP A 639 -24.59 -5.22 8.42
N PRO A 640 -25.46 -5.05 7.38
CA PRO A 640 -26.02 -3.76 7.02
C PRO A 640 -26.93 -3.14 8.09
N ASN A 641 -27.47 -3.93 9.04
CA ASN A 641 -28.32 -3.43 10.12
C ASN A 641 -27.51 -2.88 11.30
N ASN A 642 -26.25 -3.32 11.44
CA ASN A 642 -25.32 -2.86 12.47
C ASN A 642 -24.01 -2.38 11.83
N PRO A 643 -24.01 -1.23 11.11
CA PRO A 643 -22.85 -0.75 10.41
C PRO A 643 -21.72 -0.38 11.38
N CYS A 644 -20.53 -0.90 11.13
CA CYS A 644 -19.37 -0.59 11.93
C CYS A 644 -18.93 0.87 11.77
N ALA A 645 -18.73 1.55 12.88
CA ALA A 645 -17.88 2.73 12.88
C ALA A 645 -16.42 2.26 12.83
N LEU A 646 -15.83 2.13 11.65
CA LEU A 646 -14.47 1.61 11.53
C LEU A 646 -13.43 2.65 11.97
N PRO A 647 -12.62 2.26 12.95
CA PRO A 647 -12.44 0.91 13.50
C PRO A 647 -13.46 0.49 14.59
N ASN A 648 -14.69 0.94 14.60
CA ASN A 648 -15.45 1.34 15.78
C ASN A 648 -16.72 0.55 16.16
N ALA A 649 -17.07 -0.53 15.56
CA ALA A 649 -18.00 -1.52 16.11
C ALA A 649 -17.89 -2.79 15.29
N LEU A 650 -17.70 -3.92 15.91
CA LEU A 650 -17.71 -5.23 15.28
C LEU A 650 -18.95 -5.97 15.80
N ASP A 651 -19.72 -6.53 14.91
CA ASP A 651 -20.86 -7.40 15.23
C ASP A 651 -20.81 -8.68 14.39
N ALA A 652 -21.53 -9.72 14.79
CA ALA A 652 -21.50 -11.01 14.12
C ALA A 652 -22.27 -10.98 12.78
N ASP A 653 -21.60 -11.38 11.73
CA ASP A 653 -22.04 -11.17 10.36
C ASP A 653 -22.15 -12.44 9.53
N PRO A 654 -22.93 -12.44 8.42
CA PRO A 654 -22.91 -13.54 7.50
C PRO A 654 -21.49 -13.72 6.90
N PRO A 655 -20.96 -14.95 6.81
CA PRO A 655 -19.60 -15.19 6.39
C PRO A 655 -19.39 -14.71 4.95
N LEU A 656 -18.45 -13.76 4.77
CA LEU A 656 -18.05 -13.25 3.46
C LEU A 656 -17.35 -14.36 2.65
N GLN A 657 -17.59 -14.35 1.34
CA GLN A 657 -16.98 -15.27 0.40
C GLN A 657 -15.64 -14.73 -0.11
N GLN A 658 -14.74 -15.64 -0.48
CA GLN A 658 -13.47 -15.30 -1.09
C GLN A 658 -13.64 -14.57 -2.42
N VAL A 659 -12.94 -13.46 -2.59
CA VAL A 659 -12.85 -12.75 -3.88
C VAL A 659 -11.97 -13.55 -4.84
N VAL A 660 -12.40 -13.66 -6.09
CA VAL A 660 -11.66 -14.30 -7.17
C VAL A 660 -11.59 -13.37 -8.36
N THR A 661 -10.38 -13.02 -8.77
CA THR A 661 -10.13 -12.17 -9.93
C THR A 661 -9.51 -12.96 -11.07
N ALA A 662 -10.07 -12.82 -12.27
CA ALA A 662 -9.50 -13.33 -13.51
C ALA A 662 -9.08 -12.15 -14.39
N THR A 663 -7.76 -12.03 -14.67
CA THR A 663 -7.18 -10.91 -15.40
C THR A 663 -6.63 -11.34 -16.75
N TRP A 664 -6.99 -10.60 -17.79
CA TRP A 664 -6.43 -10.67 -19.14
C TRP A 664 -5.65 -9.39 -19.41
N GLU A 665 -4.45 -9.53 -19.94
CA GLU A 665 -3.60 -8.39 -20.30
C GLU A 665 -2.94 -8.65 -21.66
N ALA A 666 -2.81 -7.60 -22.48
CA ALA A 666 -2.03 -7.64 -23.71
C ALA A 666 -1.47 -6.26 -24.02
N GLY A 667 -0.28 -6.20 -24.60
CA GLY A 667 0.33 -4.92 -24.93
C GLY A 667 1.59 -5.04 -25.75
N LEU A 668 2.10 -3.86 -26.07
CA LEU A 668 3.34 -3.65 -26.83
C LEU A 668 4.25 -2.71 -26.04
N ARG A 669 5.53 -2.98 -26.06
CA ARG A 669 6.55 -2.07 -25.52
C ARG A 669 7.75 -2.01 -26.45
N GLY A 670 8.44 -0.88 -26.44
CA GLY A 670 9.54 -0.68 -27.36
C GLY A 670 10.61 0.27 -26.87
N LYS A 671 11.81 0.05 -27.42
CA LYS A 671 12.99 0.92 -27.25
C LYS A 671 13.58 1.21 -28.65
N PRO A 672 12.92 2.05 -29.47
CA PRO A 672 13.42 2.35 -30.79
C PRO A 672 14.73 3.17 -30.74
N GLU A 673 15.67 2.87 -31.59
CA GLU A 673 16.92 3.63 -31.75
C GLU A 673 16.67 4.84 -32.67
N ILE A 674 16.28 5.97 -32.07
CA ILE A 674 16.03 7.23 -32.80
C ILE A 674 17.17 8.19 -32.48
N SER A 675 17.93 8.62 -33.48
CA SER A 675 19.18 9.41 -33.29
C SER A 675 18.99 10.73 -32.53
N PHE A 676 17.86 11.43 -32.71
CA PHE A 676 17.56 12.68 -32.02
C PHE A 676 16.80 12.49 -30.70
N LEU A 677 16.28 11.27 -30.41
CA LEU A 677 15.63 10.89 -29.15
C LEU A 677 16.26 9.60 -28.61
N PRO A 678 17.53 9.64 -28.19
CA PRO A 678 18.18 8.47 -27.62
C PRO A 678 17.48 8.03 -26.33
N ASN A 679 17.34 6.72 -26.18
CA ASN A 679 16.68 6.09 -25.03
C ASN A 679 15.18 6.39 -24.91
N LEU A 680 14.49 6.56 -26.02
CA LEU A 680 13.03 6.54 -26.04
C LEU A 680 12.53 5.16 -25.60
N ASN A 681 11.69 5.11 -24.56
CA ASN A 681 10.99 3.92 -24.14
C ASN A 681 9.50 4.22 -24.18
N TRP A 682 8.71 3.26 -24.63
CA TRP A 682 7.26 3.36 -24.61
C TRP A 682 6.63 2.00 -24.29
N ASN A 683 5.46 2.06 -23.68
CA ASN A 683 4.62 0.90 -23.45
C ASN A 683 3.15 1.29 -23.63
N VAL A 684 2.36 0.43 -24.22
CA VAL A 684 0.91 0.53 -24.30
C VAL A 684 0.34 -0.85 -24.03
N GLY A 685 -0.52 -0.95 -23.03
CA GLY A 685 -1.16 -2.19 -22.63
C GLY A 685 -2.63 -2.01 -22.32
N ALA A 686 -3.43 -2.99 -22.68
CA ALA A 686 -4.83 -3.09 -22.28
C ALA A 686 -4.99 -4.25 -21.28
N PHE A 687 -5.90 -4.06 -20.32
CA PHE A 687 -6.21 -5.07 -19.31
C PHE A 687 -7.70 -5.16 -19.05
N ARG A 688 -8.12 -6.32 -18.57
CA ARG A 688 -9.46 -6.55 -18.03
C ARG A 688 -9.39 -7.56 -16.89
N ALA A 689 -9.88 -7.17 -15.73
CA ALA A 689 -10.02 -7.97 -14.53
C ALA A 689 -11.50 -8.12 -14.17
N ASP A 690 -12.02 -9.33 -14.23
CA ASP A 690 -13.37 -9.68 -13.78
C ASP A 690 -13.27 -10.30 -12.38
N ASN A 691 -13.91 -9.66 -11.40
CA ASN A 691 -13.99 -10.14 -10.02
C ASN A 691 -15.31 -10.85 -9.77
N ARG A 692 -15.25 -11.92 -8.99
CA ARG A 692 -16.43 -12.60 -8.42
C ARG A 692 -16.37 -12.45 -6.91
N ASN A 693 -17.51 -12.22 -6.29
CA ASN A 693 -17.66 -12.02 -4.85
C ASN A 693 -16.73 -10.91 -4.34
N ASP A 694 -16.66 -9.80 -5.08
CA ASP A 694 -15.79 -8.69 -4.72
C ASP A 694 -16.24 -8.08 -3.39
N ILE A 695 -15.34 -7.97 -2.43
CA ILE A 695 -15.64 -7.38 -1.13
C ILE A 695 -15.38 -5.90 -1.22
N LEU A 696 -16.44 -5.09 -1.11
CA LEU A 696 -16.36 -3.64 -1.10
C LEU A 696 -17.00 -3.09 0.17
N PHE A 697 -16.53 -1.93 0.60
CA PHE A 697 -17.09 -1.20 1.72
C PHE A 697 -18.27 -0.32 1.26
N VAL A 698 -19.38 -0.46 1.95
CA VAL A 698 -20.58 0.39 1.79
C VAL A 698 -20.63 1.35 2.97
N SER A 699 -20.62 2.67 2.69
CA SER A 699 -20.74 3.66 3.75
C SER A 699 -22.17 3.75 4.27
N SER A 700 -22.31 3.85 5.60
CA SER A 700 -23.56 4.24 6.25
C SER A 700 -23.75 5.77 6.19
N VAL A 701 -24.87 6.24 6.70
CA VAL A 701 -25.19 7.69 6.80
C VAL A 701 -24.26 8.47 7.70
N VAL A 702 -23.57 7.79 8.59
CA VAL A 702 -22.63 8.37 9.52
C VAL A 702 -21.25 8.45 8.91
N LEU A 703 -20.58 9.59 9.03
CA LEU A 703 -19.22 9.75 8.53
C LEU A 703 -18.28 8.75 9.22
N GLY A 704 -17.51 8.00 8.42
CA GLY A 704 -16.57 7.00 8.92
C GLY A 704 -17.18 5.65 9.30
N THR A 705 -18.50 5.46 9.14
CA THR A 705 -19.18 4.18 9.42
C THR A 705 -19.61 3.46 8.14
N GLY A 706 -19.81 2.15 8.24
CA GLY A 706 -20.29 1.32 7.14
C GLY A 706 -20.08 -0.18 7.39
N TYR A 707 -20.22 -0.97 6.35
CA TYR A 707 -20.11 -2.42 6.41
C TYR A 707 -19.47 -2.97 5.13
N PHE A 708 -18.98 -4.21 5.19
CA PHE A 708 -18.45 -4.91 4.02
C PHE A 708 -19.51 -5.84 3.43
N GLN A 709 -19.60 -5.85 2.11
CA GLN A 709 -20.51 -6.72 1.38
C GLN A 709 -19.79 -7.41 0.22
N ASN A 710 -20.15 -8.68 -0.05
CA ASN A 710 -19.80 -9.33 -1.30
C ASN A 710 -20.70 -8.83 -2.44
N PHE A 711 -20.09 -8.19 -3.42
CA PHE A 711 -20.73 -7.88 -4.71
C PHE A 711 -20.52 -9.07 -5.65
N ALA A 712 -21.57 -9.63 -6.17
CA ALA A 712 -21.51 -10.87 -6.96
C ALA A 712 -20.51 -10.75 -8.13
N LYS A 713 -20.48 -9.58 -8.79
CA LYS A 713 -19.57 -9.35 -9.92
C LYS A 713 -19.20 -7.89 -10.09
N THR A 714 -17.90 -7.61 -10.21
CA THR A 714 -17.37 -6.31 -10.60
C THR A 714 -16.33 -6.47 -11.71
N ARG A 715 -16.02 -5.37 -12.40
CA ARG A 715 -15.02 -5.35 -13.48
C ARG A 715 -14.15 -4.11 -13.39
N ARG A 716 -12.84 -4.31 -13.66
CA ARG A 716 -11.90 -3.23 -13.90
C ARG A 716 -11.24 -3.51 -15.24
N GLU A 717 -11.38 -2.56 -16.17
CA GLU A 717 -10.77 -2.68 -17.50
C GLU A 717 -10.21 -1.32 -17.93
N GLY A 718 -9.15 -1.34 -18.72
CA GLY A 718 -8.50 -0.10 -19.09
C GLY A 718 -7.34 -0.23 -20.05
N VAL A 719 -6.71 0.92 -20.26
CA VAL A 719 -5.51 1.07 -21.08
C VAL A 719 -4.49 1.89 -20.28
N ASP A 720 -3.28 1.36 -20.17
CA ASP A 720 -2.11 2.06 -19.63
C ASP A 720 -1.16 2.39 -20.78
N ALA A 721 -0.71 3.62 -20.85
CA ALA A 721 0.27 4.07 -21.82
C ALA A 721 1.34 4.90 -21.11
N ASP A 722 2.59 4.62 -21.39
CA ASP A 722 3.73 5.39 -20.92
C ASP A 722 4.74 5.62 -22.04
N VAL A 723 5.35 6.80 -22.02
CA VAL A 723 6.45 7.13 -22.89
C VAL A 723 7.44 8.00 -22.15
N ASN A 724 8.71 7.68 -22.22
CA ASN A 724 9.77 8.45 -21.62
C ASN A 724 11.01 8.46 -22.50
N GLY A 725 11.81 9.52 -22.38
CA GLY A 725 12.97 9.69 -23.20
C GLY A 725 13.84 10.85 -22.76
N ARG A 726 14.86 11.14 -23.57
CA ARG A 726 15.76 12.23 -23.33
C ARG A 726 16.00 13.03 -24.62
N PHE A 727 16.05 14.34 -24.47
CA PHE A 727 16.49 15.27 -25.49
C PHE A 727 17.56 16.21 -24.91
N GLY A 728 18.81 16.04 -25.31
CA GLY A 728 19.91 16.83 -24.78
C GLY A 728 20.06 16.72 -23.25
N ARG A 729 19.79 17.82 -22.54
CA ARG A 729 19.86 17.96 -21.09
C ARG A 729 18.50 17.76 -20.39
N VAL A 730 17.46 17.46 -21.14
CA VAL A 730 16.10 17.26 -20.65
C VAL A 730 15.76 15.77 -20.68
N THR A 731 15.40 15.21 -19.53
CA THR A 731 14.72 13.91 -19.40
C THR A 731 13.25 14.18 -19.17
N TRP A 732 12.38 13.46 -19.83
CA TRP A 732 10.93 13.67 -19.75
C TRP A 732 10.19 12.34 -19.78
N GLY A 733 8.98 12.35 -19.25
CA GLY A 733 8.05 11.24 -19.35
C GLY A 733 6.61 11.71 -19.28
N LEU A 734 5.75 10.93 -19.93
CA LEU A 734 4.30 11.09 -19.95
C LEU A 734 3.68 9.72 -19.67
N ASP A 735 2.78 9.70 -18.73
CA ASP A 735 2.01 8.51 -18.34
C ASP A 735 0.52 8.83 -18.43
N TRP A 736 -0.25 7.88 -18.93
CA TRP A 736 -1.70 8.02 -19.02
C TRP A 736 -2.38 6.69 -18.81
N THR A 737 -3.41 6.69 -17.98
CA THR A 737 -4.28 5.55 -17.73
C THR A 737 -5.73 5.93 -17.95
N LEU A 738 -6.43 5.13 -18.74
CA LEU A 738 -7.89 5.12 -18.85
C LEU A 738 -8.41 3.89 -18.11
N LEU A 739 -9.29 4.10 -17.12
CA LEU A 739 -9.83 3.05 -16.26
C LEU A 739 -11.35 3.10 -16.19
N SER A 740 -11.98 1.96 -16.40
CA SER A 740 -13.39 1.72 -16.12
C SER A 740 -13.52 0.67 -15.03
N ALA A 741 -13.94 1.09 -13.84
CA ALA A 741 -14.24 0.21 -12.71
C ALA A 741 -15.74 0.24 -12.44
N THR A 742 -16.43 -0.88 -12.65
CA THR A 742 -17.90 -0.93 -12.67
C THR A 742 -18.46 -2.16 -11.96
N TYR A 743 -19.64 -2.01 -11.40
CA TYR A 743 -20.46 -3.12 -10.97
C TYR A 743 -20.98 -3.87 -12.19
N GLN A 744 -21.14 -5.19 -12.09
CA GLN A 744 -21.61 -6.06 -13.17
C GLN A 744 -22.78 -6.94 -12.72
N SER A 745 -23.26 -6.75 -11.49
CA SER A 745 -24.46 -7.35 -10.90
C SER A 745 -25.39 -6.25 -10.40
N THR A 746 -26.67 -6.58 -10.23
CA THR A 746 -27.62 -5.71 -9.55
C THR A 746 -27.51 -5.99 -8.05
N GLU A 747 -27.35 -4.94 -7.27
CA GLU A 747 -27.18 -5.00 -5.81
C GLU A 747 -28.04 -3.93 -5.14
N THR A 748 -28.38 -4.16 -3.89
CA THR A 748 -29.05 -3.19 -3.01
C THR A 748 -28.11 -2.89 -1.85
N VAL A 749 -27.88 -1.62 -1.57
CA VAL A 749 -27.00 -1.17 -0.49
C VAL A 749 -27.64 -0.01 0.27
N ASP A 750 -27.19 0.24 1.49
CA ASP A 750 -27.57 1.45 2.23
C ASP A 750 -27.19 2.70 1.43
N GLY A 751 -28.11 3.63 1.34
CA GLY A 751 -27.98 4.88 0.59
C GLY A 751 -28.69 6.03 1.24
N SER A 752 -28.89 5.98 2.55
CA SER A 752 -29.69 6.97 3.29
C SER A 752 -29.19 8.42 3.10
N ALA A 753 -27.90 8.64 2.85
CA ALA A 753 -27.34 9.94 2.50
C ALA A 753 -27.53 10.33 1.01
N ASN A 754 -28.25 9.54 0.22
CA ASN A 754 -28.44 9.73 -1.21
C ASN A 754 -29.92 10.06 -1.53
N ASN A 755 -30.16 11.12 -2.27
CA ASN A 755 -31.51 11.58 -2.66
C ASN A 755 -32.29 10.60 -3.57
N THR A 756 -31.64 9.53 -4.02
CA THR A 756 -32.26 8.47 -4.84
C THR A 756 -32.51 7.20 -4.03
N SER A 757 -32.43 7.27 -2.69
CA SER A 757 -32.88 6.18 -1.81
C SER A 757 -34.37 5.92 -1.95
N ASP A 758 -34.81 4.71 -1.65
CA ASP A 758 -36.22 4.32 -1.73
C ASP A 758 -37.10 5.12 -0.78
N SER A 759 -36.60 5.53 0.39
CA SER A 759 -37.29 6.45 1.31
C SER A 759 -37.47 7.84 0.68
N ALA A 760 -36.43 8.40 0.09
CA ALA A 760 -36.48 9.71 -0.56
C ALA A 760 -37.40 9.71 -1.78
N LEU A 761 -37.35 8.67 -2.62
CA LEU A 761 -38.23 8.50 -3.78
C LEU A 761 -39.68 8.27 -3.36
N SER A 762 -39.94 7.74 -2.19
CA SER A 762 -41.27 7.55 -1.62
C SER A 762 -41.83 8.82 -0.93
N GLY A 763 -41.09 9.93 -0.96
CA GLY A 763 -41.52 11.23 -0.39
C GLY A 763 -41.05 11.47 1.04
N TYR A 764 -40.08 10.73 1.55
CA TYR A 764 -39.47 10.86 2.89
C TYR A 764 -37.97 11.13 2.79
N PRO A 765 -37.54 12.27 2.18
CA PRO A 765 -36.13 12.63 2.09
C PRO A 765 -35.49 12.84 3.48
N GLY A 766 -34.18 12.56 3.60
CA GLY A 766 -33.43 12.71 4.85
C GLY A 766 -33.66 11.58 5.87
N LEU A 767 -34.34 10.51 5.48
CA LEU A 767 -34.49 9.29 6.29
C LEU A 767 -33.71 8.11 5.72
N SER A 768 -33.51 7.10 6.55
CA SER A 768 -32.86 5.85 6.15
C SER A 768 -33.55 5.19 4.98
N GLY A 769 -32.79 4.65 4.04
CA GLY A 769 -33.27 4.01 2.83
C GLY A 769 -32.15 3.39 2.01
N ASN A 770 -32.53 2.55 1.04
CA ASN A 770 -31.59 1.84 0.18
C ASN A 770 -31.48 2.48 -1.19
N ILE A 771 -30.33 2.32 -1.84
CA ILE A 771 -30.13 2.61 -3.26
C ILE A 771 -29.91 1.31 -4.05
N TYR A 772 -30.27 1.36 -5.34
CA TYR A 772 -30.18 0.23 -6.24
C TYR A 772 -29.05 0.43 -7.25
N ILE A 773 -28.09 -0.47 -7.22
CA ILE A 773 -26.93 -0.49 -8.13
C ILE A 773 -27.30 -1.35 -9.33
N HIS A 774 -26.95 -0.91 -10.53
CA HIS A 774 -27.15 -1.63 -11.78
C HIS A 774 -25.81 -1.92 -12.48
N PRO A 775 -25.75 -2.99 -13.30
CA PRO A 775 -24.59 -3.26 -14.15
C PRO A 775 -24.21 -2.03 -14.98
N GLY A 776 -22.92 -1.63 -14.90
CA GLY A 776 -22.41 -0.43 -15.55
C GLY A 776 -22.26 0.78 -14.63
N ASN A 777 -22.89 0.81 -13.45
CA ASN A 777 -22.59 1.83 -12.44
C ASN A 777 -21.12 1.75 -12.04
N ARG A 778 -20.49 2.90 -11.84
CA ARG A 778 -19.07 3.02 -11.51
C ARG A 778 -18.86 2.91 -10.02
N ILE A 779 -17.79 2.20 -9.65
CA ILE A 779 -17.34 2.09 -8.26
C ILE A 779 -16.82 3.45 -7.80
N PRO A 780 -17.24 3.96 -6.63
CA PRO A 780 -16.81 5.23 -6.07
C PRO A 780 -15.31 5.33 -5.85
N LEU A 781 -14.80 6.57 -5.73
CA LEU A 781 -13.41 6.95 -5.46
C LEU A 781 -12.39 6.52 -6.53
N ILE A 782 -12.85 5.94 -7.65
CA ILE A 782 -11.99 5.50 -8.74
C ILE A 782 -12.15 6.45 -9.93
N PRO A 783 -11.13 7.28 -10.24
CA PRO A 783 -11.17 8.20 -11.38
C PRO A 783 -11.11 7.44 -12.71
N LYS A 784 -11.74 8.01 -13.73
CA LYS A 784 -11.74 7.43 -15.09
C LYS A 784 -10.40 7.61 -15.79
N GLN A 785 -9.69 8.69 -15.50
CA GLN A 785 -8.42 9.00 -16.12
C GLN A 785 -7.43 9.54 -15.10
N THR A 786 -6.20 9.09 -15.21
CA THR A 786 -5.04 9.66 -14.52
C THR A 786 -3.96 9.96 -15.54
N GLY A 787 -3.34 11.11 -15.42
CA GLY A 787 -2.23 11.54 -16.27
C GLY A 787 -1.08 12.04 -15.41
N LYS A 788 0.15 11.73 -15.82
CA LYS A 788 1.36 12.23 -15.17
C LYS A 788 2.33 12.72 -16.20
N ALA A 789 3.06 13.77 -15.85
CA ALA A 789 4.15 14.25 -16.68
C ALA A 789 5.33 14.63 -15.78
N TYR A 790 6.53 14.37 -16.23
CA TYR A 790 7.71 14.89 -15.57
C TYR A 790 8.73 15.45 -16.57
N LEU A 791 9.47 16.41 -16.10
CA LEU A 791 10.54 17.05 -16.86
C LEU A 791 11.70 17.35 -15.92
N ASP A 792 12.83 16.67 -16.12
CA ASP A 792 14.07 16.87 -15.37
C ASP A 792 15.08 17.58 -16.28
N TYR A 793 15.47 18.80 -15.94
CA TYR A 793 16.38 19.64 -16.71
C TYR A 793 17.70 19.87 -16.00
N GLN A 794 18.78 19.30 -16.53
CA GLN A 794 20.14 19.54 -16.07
C GLN A 794 20.68 20.84 -16.68
N ALA A 795 20.46 21.97 -16.03
CA ALA A 795 20.87 23.29 -16.55
C ALA A 795 22.39 23.43 -16.64
N THR A 796 23.12 23.02 -15.59
CA THR A 796 24.59 22.95 -15.56
C THR A 796 25.01 21.63 -14.91
N SER A 797 26.32 21.35 -14.82
CA SER A 797 26.81 20.18 -14.08
C SER A 797 26.50 20.20 -12.57
N LYS A 798 26.05 21.35 -12.05
CA LYS A 798 25.73 21.54 -10.61
C LYS A 798 24.28 21.91 -10.34
N LEU A 799 23.53 22.39 -11.32
CA LEU A 799 22.16 22.88 -11.15
C LEU A 799 21.19 22.08 -12.00
N ALA A 800 20.17 21.54 -11.35
CA ALA A 800 19.06 20.89 -12.03
C ALA A 800 17.70 21.36 -11.49
N PHE A 801 16.71 21.21 -12.34
CA PHE A 801 15.30 21.51 -12.08
C PHE A 801 14.45 20.29 -12.43
N ASP A 802 13.53 19.94 -11.55
CA ASP A 802 12.61 18.83 -11.74
C ASP A 802 11.17 19.38 -11.62
N LEU A 803 10.32 19.04 -12.56
CA LEU A 803 8.90 19.38 -12.58
C LEU A 803 8.10 18.09 -12.66
N ASN A 804 7.09 17.94 -11.80
CA ASN A 804 6.17 16.82 -11.80
C ASN A 804 4.74 17.34 -11.85
N GLU A 805 3.94 16.79 -12.73
CA GLU A 805 2.51 17.06 -12.87
C GLU A 805 1.72 15.80 -12.59
N VAL A 806 0.67 15.92 -11.79
CA VAL A 806 -0.30 14.85 -11.51
C VAL A 806 -1.69 15.37 -11.81
N ALA A 807 -2.37 14.73 -12.74
CA ALA A 807 -3.74 15.05 -13.15
C ALA A 807 -4.65 13.85 -12.92
N VAL A 808 -5.78 14.08 -12.27
CA VAL A 808 -6.77 13.06 -11.91
C VAL A 808 -8.16 13.56 -12.31
N SER A 809 -8.95 12.74 -13.00
CA SER A 809 -10.33 13.10 -13.35
C SER A 809 -11.25 12.99 -12.14
N SER A 810 -12.47 13.52 -12.23
CA SER A 810 -13.51 13.37 -11.21
C SER A 810 -13.84 11.89 -10.93
N SER A 811 -14.27 11.61 -9.69
CA SER A 811 -14.79 10.32 -9.24
C SER A 811 -16.06 10.50 -8.42
N TYR A 812 -16.92 9.47 -8.39
CA TYR A 812 -18.11 9.48 -7.55
C TYR A 812 -17.73 9.40 -6.07
N ALA A 813 -18.52 10.07 -5.21
CA ALA A 813 -18.37 9.96 -3.76
C ALA A 813 -18.84 8.58 -3.27
N ARG A 814 -18.29 8.06 -2.16
CA ARG A 814 -18.92 6.95 -1.42
C ARG A 814 -20.35 7.36 -1.03
N GLY A 815 -21.30 6.43 -1.05
CA GLY A 815 -22.74 6.70 -0.89
C GLY A 815 -23.43 7.05 -2.21
N ASN A 816 -22.68 7.15 -3.33
CA ASN A 816 -23.20 7.37 -4.68
C ASN A 816 -22.86 6.21 -5.62
N GLU A 817 -23.04 4.98 -5.14
CA GLU A 817 -22.71 3.74 -5.87
C GLU A 817 -23.59 3.53 -7.10
N ASN A 818 -24.82 4.07 -7.10
CA ASN A 818 -25.70 4.05 -8.27
C ASN A 818 -25.44 5.19 -9.26
N ASN A 819 -24.49 6.10 -8.96
CA ASN A 819 -24.08 7.24 -9.78
C ASN A 819 -25.21 8.23 -10.15
N ALA A 820 -26.31 8.24 -9.39
CA ALA A 820 -27.52 8.98 -9.70
C ALA A 820 -27.78 10.16 -8.75
N TYR A 821 -26.95 10.35 -7.71
CA TYR A 821 -27.10 11.42 -6.75
C TYR A 821 -27.16 12.80 -7.39
N LYS A 822 -28.10 13.64 -6.92
CA LYS A 822 -28.23 15.06 -7.26
C LYS A 822 -28.68 15.83 -6.03
N ALA A 823 -27.91 16.85 -5.67
CA ALA A 823 -28.28 17.72 -4.55
C ALA A 823 -29.66 18.38 -4.80
N ASP A 824 -30.49 18.45 -3.76
CA ASP A 824 -31.73 19.23 -3.77
C ASP A 824 -31.58 20.60 -3.09
N GLY A 825 -30.44 20.81 -2.40
CA GLY A 825 -30.12 22.04 -1.68
C GLY A 825 -30.85 22.20 -0.34
N VAL A 826 -31.59 21.19 0.10
CA VAL A 826 -32.37 21.19 1.35
C VAL A 826 -31.97 20.03 2.25
N TYR A 827 -32.24 18.81 1.86
CA TYR A 827 -31.88 17.59 2.58
C TYR A 827 -30.56 17.00 2.10
N TYR A 828 -30.21 17.18 0.82
CA TYR A 828 -29.06 16.60 0.17
C TYR A 828 -28.19 17.71 -0.42
N LEU A 829 -26.99 17.89 0.16
CA LEU A 829 -26.14 19.05 -0.09
C LEU A 829 -24.81 18.65 -0.76
N GLY A 830 -24.36 19.47 -1.72
CA GLY A 830 -23.07 19.27 -2.40
C GLY A 830 -23.16 18.34 -3.62
N PRO A 831 -22.04 18.17 -4.35
CA PRO A 831 -22.07 17.63 -5.71
C PRO A 831 -22.15 16.09 -5.80
N GLY A 832 -21.90 15.32 -4.74
CA GLY A 832 -21.86 13.85 -4.77
C GLY A 832 -20.74 13.25 -5.61
N VAL A 833 -19.74 14.06 -5.97
CA VAL A 833 -18.53 13.67 -6.72
C VAL A 833 -17.33 14.44 -6.21
N SER A 834 -16.16 13.80 -6.18
CA SER A 834 -14.87 14.48 -6.02
C SER A 834 -14.48 15.11 -7.35
N PRO A 835 -14.28 16.45 -7.43
CA PRO A 835 -13.85 17.10 -8.66
C PRO A 835 -12.48 16.62 -9.14
N GLY A 836 -12.26 16.59 -10.45
CA GLY A 836 -10.93 16.37 -11.01
C GLY A 836 -9.98 17.53 -10.70
N TYR A 837 -8.68 17.21 -10.68
CA TYR A 837 -7.64 18.19 -10.39
C TYR A 837 -6.36 17.94 -11.18
N ALA A 838 -5.51 18.96 -11.25
CA ALA A 838 -4.13 18.86 -11.72
C ALA A 838 -3.23 19.67 -10.77
N ILE A 839 -2.14 19.08 -10.32
CA ILE A 839 -1.20 19.69 -9.39
C ILE A 839 0.24 19.53 -9.88
N THR A 840 0.98 20.63 -9.80
CA THR A 840 2.37 20.72 -10.22
C THR A 840 3.29 20.79 -9.01
N HIS A 841 4.35 19.96 -8.99
CA HIS A 841 5.41 19.99 -7.99
C HIS A 841 6.71 20.45 -8.69
N PHE A 842 7.47 21.30 -8.02
CA PHE A 842 8.72 21.83 -8.51
C PHE A 842 9.84 21.54 -7.52
N ARG A 843 10.99 21.09 -8.04
CA ARG A 843 12.23 20.92 -7.28
C ARG A 843 13.38 21.58 -8.03
N ALA A 844 14.27 22.23 -7.29
CA ALA A 844 15.55 22.70 -7.78
C ALA A 844 16.65 22.19 -6.85
N HIS A 845 17.75 21.70 -7.38
CA HIS A 845 18.89 21.34 -6.55
C HIS A 845 20.19 21.90 -7.12
N TYR A 846 21.11 22.30 -6.21
CA TYR A 846 22.39 22.87 -6.53
C TYR A 846 23.51 22.18 -5.74
N ASP A 847 24.47 21.58 -6.45
CA ASP A 847 25.67 21.00 -5.86
C ASP A 847 26.69 22.09 -5.55
N LEU A 848 26.69 22.61 -4.31
CA LEU A 848 27.64 23.59 -3.81
C LEU A 848 29.06 23.07 -3.95
N THR A 849 29.27 21.83 -3.50
CA THR A 849 30.52 21.07 -3.65
C THR A 849 30.18 19.61 -4.00
N LYS A 850 31.17 18.76 -4.23
CA LYS A 850 30.94 17.30 -4.39
C LYS A 850 30.33 16.65 -3.16
N ARG A 851 30.39 17.28 -1.98
CA ARG A 851 29.91 16.77 -0.71
C ARG A 851 28.70 17.51 -0.15
N LEU A 852 28.36 18.66 -0.71
CA LEU A 852 27.29 19.50 -0.17
C LEU A 852 26.32 19.89 -1.28
N GLN A 853 25.05 19.52 -1.12
CA GLN A 853 23.96 19.83 -2.02
C GLN A 853 22.88 20.59 -1.26
N LEU A 854 22.35 21.64 -1.88
CA LEU A 854 21.16 22.38 -1.43
C LEU A 854 20.02 22.07 -2.39
N ALA A 855 18.83 21.79 -1.86
CA ALA A 855 17.63 21.64 -2.68
C ALA A 855 16.48 22.48 -2.14
N LEU A 856 15.66 22.99 -3.03
CA LEU A 856 14.38 23.64 -2.77
C LEU A 856 13.27 22.76 -3.37
N GLN A 857 12.26 22.46 -2.59
CA GLN A 857 11.05 21.77 -3.05
C GLN A 857 9.85 22.68 -2.85
N ILE A 858 8.95 22.72 -3.84
CA ILE A 858 7.65 23.40 -3.76
C ILE A 858 6.59 22.43 -4.24
N ASP A 859 5.73 21.98 -3.33
CA ASP A 859 4.56 21.18 -3.68
C ASP A 859 3.36 22.08 -3.94
N ASN A 860 2.50 21.65 -4.88
CA ASN A 860 1.34 22.43 -5.34
C ASN A 860 1.74 23.87 -5.72
N LEU A 861 2.64 23.98 -6.68
CA LEU A 861 3.29 25.24 -7.11
C LEU A 861 2.29 26.38 -7.36
N PHE A 862 1.14 26.09 -7.95
CA PHE A 862 0.11 27.06 -8.31
C PHE A 862 -0.94 27.28 -7.20
N ASN A 863 -0.79 26.61 -6.03
CA ASN A 863 -1.69 26.72 -4.89
C ASN A 863 -3.16 26.39 -5.26
N CYS A 864 -3.37 25.36 -6.05
CA CYS A 864 -4.70 24.89 -6.41
C CYS A 864 -5.41 24.29 -5.18
N LYS A 865 -6.66 24.62 -4.98
CA LYS A 865 -7.54 23.88 -4.06
C LYS A 865 -8.07 22.64 -4.78
N TYR A 866 -7.90 21.47 -4.17
CA TYR A 866 -8.30 20.19 -4.77
C TYR A 866 -8.73 19.20 -3.69
N TYR A 867 -9.42 18.14 -4.10
CA TYR A 867 -9.93 17.11 -3.21
C TYR A 867 -9.55 15.74 -3.72
N THR A 868 -9.04 14.88 -2.83
CA THR A 868 -8.54 13.55 -3.20
C THR A 868 -9.59 12.46 -3.01
N ALA A 869 -10.61 12.70 -2.19
CA ALA A 869 -11.70 11.78 -1.90
C ALA A 869 -12.99 12.51 -1.57
N ALA A 870 -14.12 11.80 -1.66
CA ALA A 870 -15.44 12.31 -1.27
C ALA A 870 -16.34 11.21 -0.71
N GLN A 871 -17.21 11.57 0.26
CA GLN A 871 -18.23 10.69 0.84
C GLN A 871 -19.54 11.47 1.05
N LEU A 872 -20.68 10.81 0.86
CA LEU A 872 -21.98 11.31 1.31
C LEU A 872 -22.20 10.87 2.74
N ALA A 873 -22.58 11.77 3.62
CA ALA A 873 -22.90 11.46 5.01
C ALA A 873 -23.83 12.52 5.62
N ASN A 874 -24.48 12.18 6.73
CA ASN A 874 -25.26 13.14 7.51
C ASN A 874 -24.34 14.22 8.06
N THR A 875 -24.83 15.46 8.10
CA THR A 875 -24.06 16.58 8.64
C THR A 875 -24.65 17.05 9.97
N ALA A 876 -23.77 17.08 10.99
CA ALA A 876 -24.13 17.58 12.32
C ALA A 876 -23.95 19.08 12.48
N LEU A 877 -23.47 19.78 11.43
CA LEU A 877 -23.11 21.18 11.53
C LEU A 877 -23.92 22.05 10.53
N THR A 878 -24.22 23.26 10.96
CA THR A 878 -24.72 24.30 10.05
C THR A 878 -23.62 24.75 9.08
N SER A 879 -23.98 25.53 8.06
CA SER A 879 -23.00 26.16 7.15
C SER A 879 -22.03 27.12 7.86
N GLN A 880 -22.37 27.62 9.05
CA GLN A 880 -21.53 28.46 9.90
C GLN A 880 -20.70 27.64 10.89
N GLY A 881 -20.90 26.31 10.95
CA GLY A 881 -20.12 25.42 11.82
C GLY A 881 -20.66 25.22 13.23
N ALA A 882 -21.87 25.66 13.54
CA ALA A 882 -22.55 25.36 14.80
C ALA A 882 -23.22 23.98 14.72
N PHE A 883 -23.31 23.26 15.85
CA PHE A 883 -24.01 22.00 15.95
C PHE A 883 -25.51 22.19 15.67
N GLN A 884 -26.07 21.27 14.88
CA GLN A 884 -27.47 21.36 14.49
C GLN A 884 -28.16 20.04 14.85
N SER A 885 -29.00 20.06 15.92
CA SER A 885 -29.70 18.87 16.37
C SER A 885 -30.90 18.55 15.48
N ASN A 886 -31.85 19.35 15.32
CA ASN A 886 -33.06 19.07 14.56
C ASN A 886 -33.42 20.20 13.59
N PRO A 887 -32.90 20.20 12.34
CA PRO A 887 -33.19 21.25 11.39
C PRO A 887 -34.58 21.17 10.75
N PHE A 888 -35.25 20.02 10.84
CA PHE A 888 -36.53 19.76 10.19
C PHE A 888 -37.55 19.18 11.19
N PRO A 889 -38.86 19.50 11.04
CA PRO A 889 -39.87 18.87 11.84
C PRO A 889 -40.00 17.37 11.49
N ALA A 890 -40.39 16.57 12.47
CA ALA A 890 -40.72 15.18 12.25
C ALA A 890 -41.87 15.01 11.29
N TYR A 891 -41.91 13.93 10.53
CA TYR A 891 -43.04 13.62 9.66
C TYR A 891 -44.28 13.35 10.49
N GLU A 892 -45.42 13.99 10.14
CA GLU A 892 -46.66 13.90 10.91
C GLU A 892 -47.43 12.59 10.65
N SER A 893 -47.20 11.96 9.48
CA SER A 893 -47.97 10.78 9.06
C SER A 893 -47.14 9.86 8.14
N GLY A 894 -47.66 8.65 7.91
CA GLY A 894 -47.01 7.66 7.03
C GLY A 894 -46.17 6.66 7.81
N PRO A 895 -45.38 5.79 7.12
CA PRO A 895 -44.57 4.74 7.75
C PRO A 895 -43.48 5.26 8.65
N PHE A 896 -43.09 6.53 8.52
CA PHE A 896 -42.03 7.20 9.28
C PHE A 896 -42.58 8.32 10.17
N ALA A 897 -43.85 8.24 10.58
CA ALA A 897 -44.44 9.24 11.49
C ALA A 897 -43.63 9.31 12.80
N GLY A 898 -43.28 10.52 13.22
CA GLY A 898 -42.44 10.79 14.38
C GLY A 898 -40.94 10.83 14.09
N SER A 899 -40.46 10.39 12.90
CA SER A 899 -39.05 10.47 12.53
C SER A 899 -38.73 11.82 11.94
N ALA A 900 -37.65 12.45 12.40
CA ALA A 900 -37.15 13.72 11.88
C ALA A 900 -36.08 13.50 10.81
N PRO A 901 -36.18 14.21 9.65
CA PRO A 901 -35.14 14.14 8.63
C PRO A 901 -33.81 14.74 9.11
N VAL A 902 -32.70 14.13 8.70
CA VAL A 902 -31.36 14.67 8.93
C VAL A 902 -30.74 15.08 7.60
N PRO A 903 -30.17 16.28 7.47
CA PRO A 903 -29.53 16.68 6.22
C PRO A 903 -28.23 15.93 5.99
N SER A 904 -27.97 15.60 4.75
CA SER A 904 -26.74 14.95 4.29
C SER A 904 -25.93 15.90 3.40
N ALA A 905 -24.62 15.80 3.46
CA ALA A 905 -23.72 16.62 2.66
C ALA A 905 -22.65 15.78 1.96
N THR A 906 -22.01 16.37 0.95
CA THR A 906 -20.78 15.83 0.39
C THR A 906 -19.62 16.28 1.27
N PHE A 907 -18.91 15.31 1.85
CA PHE A 907 -17.69 15.53 2.61
C PHE A 907 -16.49 15.31 1.69
N PHE A 908 -15.45 16.14 1.83
CA PHE A 908 -14.24 16.05 1.02
C PHE A 908 -12.99 15.84 1.87
N SER A 909 -12.01 15.12 1.32
CA SER A 909 -10.64 15.17 1.78
C SER A 909 -9.91 16.28 1.01
N PRO A 910 -9.61 17.43 1.66
CA PRO A 910 -8.92 18.53 1.00
C PRO A 910 -7.43 18.21 0.83
N GLY A 911 -6.91 18.39 -0.38
CA GLY A 911 -5.49 18.25 -0.67
C GLY A 911 -4.67 19.43 -0.14
N ALA A 912 -3.39 19.21 0.13
CA ALA A 912 -2.53 20.21 0.74
C ALA A 912 -2.36 21.46 -0.16
N PRO A 913 -2.42 22.69 0.41
CA PRO A 913 -2.09 23.91 -0.30
C PRO A 913 -0.61 23.95 -0.68
N ARG A 914 -0.15 25.02 -1.33
CA ARG A 914 1.26 25.18 -1.66
C ARG A 914 2.13 25.12 -0.40
N ARG A 915 3.11 24.20 -0.40
CA ARG A 915 4.09 24.02 0.66
C ARG A 915 5.51 24.09 0.07
N ALA A 916 6.45 24.62 0.85
CA ALA A 916 7.84 24.72 0.41
C ALA A 916 8.79 24.32 1.54
N TRP A 917 9.89 23.67 1.17
CA TRP A 917 10.97 23.35 2.10
C TRP A 917 12.34 23.35 1.41
N VAL A 918 13.37 23.49 2.25
CA VAL A 918 14.76 23.44 1.84
C VAL A 918 15.41 22.20 2.45
N GLU A 919 16.23 21.53 1.66
CA GLU A 919 17.02 20.37 2.07
C GLU A 919 18.48 20.66 1.93
N LEU A 920 19.26 20.35 2.96
CA LEU A 920 20.72 20.38 2.94
C LEU A 920 21.23 18.94 3.05
N LYS A 921 21.83 18.43 1.98
CA LYS A 921 22.44 17.10 1.96
C LYS A 921 23.94 17.18 2.06
N VAL A 922 24.53 16.41 2.99
CA VAL A 922 25.98 16.30 3.22
C VAL A 922 26.40 14.88 2.96
N ARG A 923 27.49 14.70 2.17
CA ARG A 923 28.11 13.40 1.85
C ARG A 923 29.53 13.37 2.36
N PHE A 924 29.92 12.31 3.07
CA PHE A 924 31.23 12.16 3.68
C PHE A 924 32.09 11.09 3.00
#